data_e45c1e81abbb1be46c2cd1bdc4f40a5b
#
_entry.id   e45c1e81abbb1be46c2cd1bdc4f40a5b
#
_cell.length_a   1.000
_cell.length_b   1.000
_cell.length_c   1.000
_cell.angle_alpha   90.00
_cell.angle_beta   90.00
_cell.angle_gamma   90.00
#
_symmetry.space_group_name_H-M   'P 1'
#
loop_
_entity.id
_entity.type
_entity.pdbx_description
1 polymer ?
#
loop_
_entity_poly.entity_id
_entity_poly.type
_entity_poly.pdbx_seq_one_letter_code
_entity_poly.pdbx_strand_id
1 'polypeptide(L)'
;ISLIVSIALIIVGIAGSFILQTNSGKTTIRNVTIESESGHTLAMDVYIPENATAETPAPAIFVQHGGNNNKEEMQHYCIELARRGYVAIGVDMYGMGESEPLPDSEWLTQGRGLYDAVRYGVTLPYVDTDRVSLLGYSRGGKAAGEALQCDNDSLNVVKAIFLIHSDPIVRNSEGYTDVYGARDVAVLADKNDEFFFSEKANDNGTYSNDANKYAANLSSPAEYVINNSAQSFLYFGIDPATTSEQRVAETVYEQDYGGKTGSRQIFVSNETHMAGWWSPLVMNRVLTFFNRVMPTSTALSASSYTYTIWNIFKIIALSGLLLFAGSLMVWLVNSVKTFQCADNGEQDLRPVGDKNAVAWFWGIQIISAVLSILIIRFLNKQGLASYRDALFHSANPAYHGLISLLCGALTLVLCTVWYMAYGKKHGFSFRNTGIAISGHALLKSIGAALLAVFALILMVFAVDYFVDVNFLIVYWGFMKFGANRIPGMLLVVPMYLVYYIVMSISVNSFNFSTALGKNKLLSNLLISFIASVPTLFVLCYVYGIFKATGSNPMFGGLASAATAVYALPGFIFVAILICRLLYQHTGNPYLGGIFCGVLAAVSEWGICEIRVHTPGTQYAGTALVYALIAIGFVVTIACAVLLKKNNAAVQAHK
;
A
#
# COMPACT_ATOMS: atom_id res chain seq x y z
N ILE A 1 -13.08 6.41 -29.46
CA ILE A 1 -13.99 5.54 -28.69
C ILE A 1 -13.41 5.28 -27.30
N SER A 2 -12.16 4.79 -27.15
CA SER A 2 -11.56 4.45 -25.84
C SER A 2 -11.52 5.63 -24.87
N LEU A 3 -11.22 6.86 -25.32
CA LEU A 3 -11.30 8.07 -24.50
C LEU A 3 -12.71 8.34 -23.97
N ILE A 4 -13.74 8.15 -24.80
CA ILE A 4 -15.13 8.34 -24.37
C ILE A 4 -15.51 7.28 -23.33
N VAL A 5 -15.16 6.02 -23.57
CA VAL A 5 -15.42 4.92 -22.63
C VAL A 5 -14.71 5.16 -21.30
N SER A 6 -13.45 5.61 -21.33
CA SER A 6 -12.70 5.89 -20.10
C SER A 6 -13.32 7.01 -19.27
N ILE A 7 -13.75 8.11 -19.91
CA ILE A 7 -14.45 9.20 -19.23
C ILE A 7 -15.77 8.71 -18.62
N ALA A 8 -16.53 7.89 -19.36
CA ALA A 8 -17.76 7.31 -18.83
C ALA A 8 -17.52 6.43 -17.61
N LEU A 9 -16.47 5.58 -17.63
CA LEU A 9 -16.10 4.76 -16.48
C LEU A 9 -15.69 5.61 -15.28
N ILE A 10 -14.91 6.68 -15.50
CA ILE A 10 -14.51 7.61 -14.44
C ILE A 10 -15.76 8.25 -13.82
N ILE A 11 -16.67 8.80 -14.64
CA ILE A 11 -17.90 9.46 -14.16
C ILE A 11 -18.76 8.47 -13.36
N VAL A 12 -19.00 7.26 -13.88
CA VAL A 12 -19.81 6.24 -13.20
C VAL A 12 -19.17 5.83 -11.89
N GLY A 13 -17.87 5.58 -11.89
CA GLY A 13 -17.14 5.19 -10.68
C GLY A 13 -17.13 6.27 -9.62
N ILE A 14 -16.88 7.53 -10.00
CA ILE A 14 -16.89 8.68 -9.08
C ILE A 14 -18.29 8.93 -8.54
N ALA A 15 -19.31 8.99 -9.41
CA ALA A 15 -20.68 9.23 -8.99
C ALA A 15 -21.19 8.14 -8.03
N GLY A 16 -20.93 6.87 -8.35
CA GLY A 16 -21.29 5.76 -7.46
C GLY A 16 -20.55 5.81 -6.11
N SER A 17 -19.27 6.12 -6.12
CA SER A 17 -18.48 6.28 -4.89
C SER A 17 -19.00 7.45 -4.05
N PHE A 18 -19.24 8.59 -4.65
CA PHE A 18 -19.76 9.79 -3.98
C PHE A 18 -21.14 9.56 -3.34
N ILE A 19 -22.08 8.94 -4.07
CA ILE A 19 -23.42 8.62 -3.55
C ILE A 19 -23.32 7.72 -2.31
N LEU A 20 -22.46 6.72 -2.35
CA LEU A 20 -22.32 5.77 -1.23
C LEU A 20 -21.57 6.37 -0.04
N GLN A 21 -20.48 7.11 -0.26
CA GLN A 21 -19.71 7.70 0.84
C GLN A 21 -20.45 8.83 1.55
N THR A 22 -21.30 9.56 0.83
CA THR A 22 -22.16 10.60 1.41
C THR A 22 -23.51 10.05 1.91
N ASN A 23 -23.71 8.72 1.86
CA ASN A 23 -24.99 8.10 2.19
C ASN A 23 -26.17 8.79 1.48
N SER A 24 -26.01 9.01 0.16
CA SER A 24 -26.99 9.75 -0.69
C SER A 24 -27.24 11.19 -0.20
N GLY A 25 -26.21 11.87 0.27
CA GLY A 25 -26.26 13.26 0.73
C GLY A 25 -26.61 13.44 2.21
N LYS A 26 -26.80 12.35 2.96
CA LYS A 26 -27.08 12.37 4.41
C LYS A 26 -25.84 12.44 5.29
N THR A 27 -24.68 12.39 4.72
CA THR A 27 -23.38 12.55 5.39
C THR A 27 -22.61 13.66 4.70
N THR A 28 -22.20 14.68 5.46
CA THR A 28 -21.27 15.72 4.99
C THR A 28 -19.86 15.29 5.34
N ILE A 29 -18.96 15.36 4.37
CA ILE A 29 -17.53 15.11 4.57
C ILE A 29 -16.80 16.44 4.59
N ARG A 30 -15.93 16.65 5.58
CA ARG A 30 -15.10 17.86 5.70
C ARG A 30 -13.65 17.47 5.86
N ASN A 31 -12.79 17.94 4.96
CA ASN A 31 -11.34 17.86 5.14
C ASN A 31 -10.94 18.98 6.12
N VAL A 32 -10.25 18.61 7.17
CA VAL A 32 -9.84 19.51 8.24
C VAL A 32 -8.33 19.37 8.45
N THR A 33 -7.66 20.52 8.53
CA THR A 33 -6.27 20.61 8.92
C THR A 33 -6.17 21.53 10.13
N ILE A 34 -5.52 21.03 11.18
CA ILE A 34 -5.32 21.80 12.42
C ILE A 34 -3.83 21.97 12.70
N GLU A 35 -3.48 23.00 13.46
CA GLU A 35 -2.22 23.07 14.18
C GLU A 35 -2.45 22.47 15.58
N SER A 36 -1.69 21.41 15.91
CA SER A 36 -1.79 20.74 17.20
C SER A 36 -1.15 21.59 18.31
N GLU A 37 -1.38 21.23 19.56
CA GLU A 37 -0.74 21.93 20.69
C GLU A 37 0.79 21.83 20.68
N SER A 38 1.34 20.81 20.03
CA SER A 38 2.78 20.68 19.80
C SER A 38 3.30 21.55 18.65
N GLY A 39 2.44 22.32 17.98
CA GLY A 39 2.79 23.20 16.86
C GLY A 39 2.95 22.47 15.52
N HIS A 40 2.38 21.28 15.38
CA HIS A 40 2.48 20.47 14.17
C HIS A 40 1.14 20.40 13.42
N THR A 41 1.23 20.36 12.11
CA THR A 41 0.06 20.25 11.23
C THR A 41 -0.47 18.82 11.20
N LEU A 42 -1.75 18.65 11.54
CA LEU A 42 -2.46 17.38 11.52
C LEU A 42 -3.67 17.47 10.58
N ALA A 43 -3.83 16.49 9.69
CA ALA A 43 -4.93 16.40 8.73
C ALA A 43 -5.90 15.28 9.10
N MET A 44 -7.19 15.53 8.88
CA MET A 44 -8.26 14.58 9.15
C MET A 44 -9.46 14.81 8.23
N ASP A 45 -10.27 13.76 8.04
CA ASP A 45 -11.57 13.85 7.37
C ASP A 45 -12.68 13.61 8.39
N VAL A 46 -13.63 14.54 8.49
CA VAL A 46 -14.74 14.47 9.42
C VAL A 46 -16.01 14.13 8.65
N TYR A 47 -16.58 12.97 8.94
CA TYR A 47 -17.84 12.45 8.38
C TYR A 47 -18.97 12.79 9.35
N ILE A 48 -19.82 13.73 8.96
CA ILE A 48 -20.88 14.29 9.80
C ILE A 48 -22.24 13.79 9.29
N PRO A 49 -22.89 12.84 9.98
CA PRO A 49 -24.23 12.40 9.59
C PRO A 49 -25.29 13.49 9.85
N GLU A 50 -26.38 13.47 9.09
CA GLU A 50 -27.45 14.49 9.16
C GLU A 50 -28.10 14.65 10.56
N ASN A 51 -28.03 13.62 11.40
CA ASN A 51 -28.55 13.64 12.77
C ASN A 51 -27.60 14.28 13.80
N ALA A 52 -26.34 14.55 13.42
CA ALA A 52 -25.35 15.17 14.30
C ALA A 52 -25.41 16.69 14.17
N THR A 53 -26.04 17.37 15.13
CA THR A 53 -26.17 18.82 15.17
C THR A 53 -25.73 19.36 16.53
N ALA A 54 -25.66 20.67 16.70
CA ALA A 54 -25.34 21.27 17.98
C ALA A 54 -26.43 21.01 19.04
N GLU A 55 -27.70 20.84 18.61
CA GLU A 55 -28.83 20.52 19.45
C GLU A 55 -28.94 19.03 19.78
N THR A 56 -28.41 18.19 18.88
CA THR A 56 -28.40 16.73 19.02
C THR A 56 -27.01 16.19 18.72
N PRO A 57 -26.02 16.38 19.61
CA PRO A 57 -24.67 15.87 19.40
C PRO A 57 -24.65 14.34 19.28
N ALA A 58 -23.83 13.81 18.38
CA ALA A 58 -23.71 12.38 18.13
C ALA A 58 -22.42 11.80 18.70
N PRO A 59 -22.39 10.49 19.03
CA PRO A 59 -21.17 9.83 19.44
C PRO A 59 -20.08 9.96 18.38
N ALA A 60 -18.82 10.13 18.80
CA ALA A 60 -17.70 10.29 17.90
C ALA A 60 -16.73 9.10 17.95
N ILE A 61 -16.26 8.67 16.78
CA ILE A 61 -15.26 7.60 16.64
C ILE A 61 -14.08 8.13 15.83
N PHE A 62 -12.90 8.20 16.46
CA PHE A 62 -11.66 8.58 15.83
C PHE A 62 -10.98 7.35 15.24
N VAL A 63 -10.75 7.38 13.94
CA VAL A 63 -10.31 6.23 13.15
C VAL A 63 -8.87 6.44 12.70
N GLN A 64 -7.97 5.55 13.14
CA GLN A 64 -6.54 5.64 12.87
C GLN A 64 -6.07 4.49 11.99
N HIS A 65 -5.40 4.84 10.91
CA HIS A 65 -4.85 3.88 9.93
C HIS A 65 -3.57 3.16 10.42
N GLY A 66 -3.13 2.14 9.66
CA GLY A 66 -1.92 1.38 9.91
C GLY A 66 -0.62 2.06 9.43
N GLY A 67 0.50 1.35 9.52
CA GLY A 67 1.79 1.82 9.03
C GLY A 67 1.85 1.93 7.51
N ASN A 68 2.56 2.95 7.00
CA ASN A 68 2.69 3.25 5.57
C ASN A 68 1.34 3.40 4.85
N ASN A 69 0.40 4.03 5.52
CA ASN A 69 -0.98 4.19 5.10
C ASN A 69 -1.46 5.63 5.34
N ASN A 70 -2.72 5.91 5.19
CA ASN A 70 -3.33 7.23 5.37
C ASN A 70 -4.82 7.11 5.72
N LYS A 71 -5.47 8.24 6.00
CA LYS A 71 -6.89 8.30 6.36
C LYS A 71 -7.81 7.77 5.27
N GLU A 72 -7.41 7.93 3.99
CA GLU A 72 -8.19 7.47 2.84
C GLU A 72 -8.35 5.95 2.80
N GLU A 73 -7.39 5.20 3.32
CA GLU A 73 -7.49 3.74 3.44
C GLU A 73 -8.50 3.29 4.51
N MET A 74 -8.81 4.16 5.47
CA MET A 74 -9.80 3.88 6.52
C MET A 74 -11.20 4.44 6.19
N GLN A 75 -11.38 5.05 5.03
CA GLN A 75 -12.67 5.65 4.62
C GLN A 75 -13.84 4.69 4.73
N HIS A 76 -13.66 3.42 4.38
CA HIS A 76 -14.72 2.42 4.44
C HIS A 76 -15.28 2.23 5.85
N TYR A 77 -14.45 2.34 6.91
CA TYR A 77 -14.94 2.36 8.29
C TYR A 77 -15.67 3.67 8.60
N CYS A 78 -15.10 4.81 8.21
CA CYS A 78 -15.74 6.11 8.44
C CYS A 78 -17.12 6.20 7.75
N ILE A 79 -17.25 5.72 6.52
CA ILE A 79 -18.50 5.65 5.77
C ILE A 79 -19.54 4.81 6.53
N GLU A 80 -19.17 3.60 6.96
CA GLU A 80 -20.11 2.68 7.62
C GLU A 80 -20.50 3.15 9.02
N LEU A 81 -19.60 3.82 9.73
CA LEU A 81 -19.87 4.44 11.02
C LEU A 81 -20.80 5.64 10.87
N ALA A 82 -20.53 6.55 9.92
CA ALA A 82 -21.38 7.72 9.66
C ALA A 82 -22.80 7.32 9.22
N ARG A 83 -22.96 6.27 8.42
CA ARG A 83 -24.27 5.70 8.06
C ARG A 83 -25.07 5.24 9.27
N ARG A 84 -24.42 4.96 10.40
CA ARG A 84 -25.03 4.55 11.67
C ARG A 84 -25.23 5.71 12.64
N GLY A 85 -24.95 6.94 12.20
CA GLY A 85 -25.16 8.14 12.99
C GLY A 85 -24.00 8.50 13.91
N TYR A 86 -22.80 7.92 13.75
CA TYR A 86 -21.59 8.36 14.42
C TYR A 86 -20.92 9.50 13.64
N VAL A 87 -20.38 10.49 14.34
CA VAL A 87 -19.37 11.37 13.76
C VAL A 87 -18.09 10.56 13.66
N ALA A 88 -17.68 10.21 12.44
CA ALA A 88 -16.46 9.44 12.21
C ALA A 88 -15.34 10.38 11.75
N ILE A 89 -14.16 10.28 12.38
CA ILE A 89 -13.03 11.17 12.12
C ILE A 89 -11.82 10.31 11.73
N GLY A 90 -11.54 10.27 10.44
CA GLY A 90 -10.35 9.60 9.89
C GLY A 90 -9.13 10.50 10.03
N VAL A 91 -8.08 10.04 10.69
CA VAL A 91 -6.90 10.86 11.05
C VAL A 91 -5.67 10.36 10.31
N ASP A 92 -4.90 11.27 9.70
CA ASP A 92 -3.56 10.96 9.19
C ASP A 92 -2.54 11.00 10.35
N MET A 93 -1.77 9.92 10.55
CA MET A 93 -0.63 9.98 11.46
C MET A 93 0.37 11.02 10.96
N TYR A 94 1.15 11.61 11.87
CA TYR A 94 2.28 12.42 11.48
C TYR A 94 3.18 11.70 10.48
N GLY A 95 3.60 12.40 9.43
CA GLY A 95 4.40 11.87 8.33
C GLY A 95 3.66 11.03 7.30
N MET A 96 2.33 10.89 7.42
CA MET A 96 1.49 10.14 6.50
C MET A 96 0.38 11.03 5.94
N GLY A 97 -0.16 10.66 4.79
CA GLY A 97 -1.19 11.45 4.12
C GLY A 97 -0.81 12.92 3.96
N GLU A 98 -1.62 13.80 4.53
CA GLU A 98 -1.45 15.26 4.49
C GLU A 98 -0.89 15.83 5.81
N SER A 99 -0.69 15.00 6.84
CA SER A 99 -0.08 15.43 8.10
C SER A 99 1.41 15.70 7.97
N GLU A 100 1.92 16.61 8.79
CA GLU A 100 3.32 17.03 8.79
C GLU A 100 4.27 15.86 9.05
N PRO A 101 5.37 15.71 8.30
CA PRO A 101 6.41 14.75 8.61
C PRO A 101 7.27 15.25 9.77
N LEU A 102 7.42 14.41 10.81
CA LEU A 102 8.20 14.73 12.00
C LEU A 102 9.53 13.96 12.04
N PRO A 103 10.51 14.48 12.81
CA PRO A 103 11.70 13.72 13.18
C PRO A 103 11.34 12.42 13.92
N ASP A 104 12.19 11.40 13.82
CA ASP A 104 12.00 10.13 14.53
C ASP A 104 11.83 10.31 16.05
N SER A 105 12.47 11.32 16.64
CA SER A 105 12.39 11.65 18.06
C SER A 105 11.01 12.18 18.49
N GLU A 106 10.25 12.76 17.57
CA GLU A 106 8.97 13.42 17.85
C GLU A 106 7.76 12.64 17.31
N TRP A 107 8.03 11.62 16.50
CA TRP A 107 7.00 10.86 15.78
C TRP A 107 5.99 10.13 16.68
N LEU A 108 6.34 9.81 17.92
CA LEU A 108 5.48 9.11 18.88
C LEU A 108 4.60 10.02 19.72
N THR A 109 4.68 11.34 19.52
CA THR A 109 3.90 12.30 20.34
C THR A 109 2.39 12.12 20.15
N GLN A 110 1.65 12.30 21.24
CA GLN A 110 0.18 12.34 21.29
C GLN A 110 -0.49 11.15 20.56
N GLY A 111 0.04 9.94 20.74
CA GLY A 111 -0.47 8.79 19.99
C GLY A 111 -0.35 8.99 18.48
N ARG A 112 0.76 9.56 18.04
CA ARG A 112 1.04 9.86 16.61
C ARG A 112 0.05 10.83 15.98
N GLY A 113 -0.49 11.74 16.76
CA GLY A 113 -1.48 12.73 16.36
C GLY A 113 -2.94 12.33 16.66
N LEU A 114 -3.21 11.08 17.05
CA LEU A 114 -4.59 10.65 17.30
C LEU A 114 -5.21 11.40 18.49
N TYR A 115 -4.45 11.63 19.56
CA TYR A 115 -4.98 12.39 20.71
C TYR A 115 -5.15 13.87 20.41
N ASP A 116 -4.29 14.46 19.57
CA ASP A 116 -4.49 15.82 19.06
C ASP A 116 -5.83 15.93 18.30
N ALA A 117 -6.15 14.93 17.49
CA ALA A 117 -7.45 14.86 16.82
C ALA A 117 -8.62 14.74 17.81
N VAL A 118 -8.47 13.94 18.88
CA VAL A 118 -9.49 13.83 19.95
C VAL A 118 -9.72 15.19 20.61
N ARG A 119 -8.65 15.88 20.99
CA ARG A 119 -8.73 17.23 21.62
C ARG A 119 -9.47 18.23 20.73
N TYR A 120 -9.18 18.21 19.44
CA TYR A 120 -9.92 19.04 18.47
C TYR A 120 -11.38 18.58 18.34
N GLY A 121 -11.62 17.29 18.16
CA GLY A 121 -12.95 16.75 17.87
C GLY A 121 -13.95 16.99 18.98
N VAL A 122 -13.53 16.97 20.25
CA VAL A 122 -14.42 17.26 21.39
C VAL A 122 -14.81 18.73 21.50
N THR A 123 -14.18 19.63 20.74
CA THR A 123 -14.62 21.03 20.63
C THR A 123 -15.70 21.25 19.59
N LEU A 124 -16.00 20.25 18.76
CA LEU A 124 -17.01 20.34 17.71
C LEU A 124 -18.42 20.29 18.33
N PRO A 125 -19.31 21.23 18.01
CA PRO A 125 -20.59 21.35 18.69
C PRO A 125 -21.54 20.18 18.45
N TYR A 126 -21.32 19.40 17.41
CA TYR A 126 -22.13 18.23 17.05
C TYR A 126 -21.54 16.90 17.57
N VAL A 127 -20.48 16.94 18.39
CA VAL A 127 -19.85 15.77 19.02
C VAL A 127 -20.32 15.65 20.47
N ASP A 128 -20.81 14.47 20.82
CA ASP A 128 -21.15 14.12 22.20
C ASP A 128 -19.87 13.69 22.94
N THR A 129 -19.40 14.57 23.83
CA THR A 129 -18.14 14.37 24.57
C THR A 129 -18.20 13.24 25.61
N ASP A 130 -19.39 12.78 25.98
CA ASP A 130 -19.56 11.63 26.86
C ASP A 130 -19.51 10.28 26.11
N ARG A 131 -19.52 10.31 24.77
CA ARG A 131 -19.53 9.13 23.91
C ARG A 131 -18.45 9.24 22.83
N VAL A 132 -17.18 9.28 23.25
CA VAL A 132 -15.99 9.32 22.39
C VAL A 132 -15.30 7.96 22.37
N SER A 133 -14.88 7.51 21.20
CA SER A 133 -14.19 6.23 21.02
C SER A 133 -13.07 6.27 20.00
N LEU A 134 -12.19 5.28 20.08
CA LEU A 134 -11.07 5.10 19.17
C LEU A 134 -11.23 3.79 18.38
N LEU A 135 -10.89 3.84 17.11
CA LEU A 135 -10.74 2.67 16.23
C LEU A 135 -9.36 2.72 15.62
N GLY A 136 -8.51 1.75 15.91
CA GLY A 136 -7.15 1.72 15.38
C GLY A 136 -6.83 0.43 14.64
N TYR A 137 -6.24 0.54 13.45
CA TYR A 137 -5.80 -0.58 12.64
C TYR A 137 -4.28 -0.75 12.72
N SER A 138 -3.78 -1.93 13.08
CA SER A 138 -2.33 -2.22 13.07
C SER A 138 -1.54 -1.23 13.94
N ARG A 139 -0.63 -0.46 13.36
CA ARG A 139 0.06 0.64 14.03
C ARG A 139 -0.92 1.68 14.61
N GLY A 140 -2.08 1.87 13.98
CA GLY A 140 -3.16 2.71 14.51
C GLY A 140 -3.77 2.18 15.80
N GLY A 141 -3.79 0.86 16.00
CA GLY A 141 -4.18 0.27 17.29
C GLY A 141 -3.17 0.60 18.40
N LYS A 142 -1.86 0.62 18.10
CA LYS A 142 -0.85 1.11 19.05
C LYS A 142 -1.03 2.59 19.34
N ALA A 143 -1.28 3.40 18.30
CA ALA A 143 -1.58 4.83 18.46
C ALA A 143 -2.82 5.06 19.34
N ALA A 144 -3.86 4.22 19.19
CA ALA A 144 -5.05 4.29 20.04
C ALA A 144 -4.75 3.99 21.52
N GLY A 145 -3.88 3.01 21.79
CA GLY A 145 -3.40 2.73 23.15
C GLY A 145 -2.56 3.88 23.73
N GLU A 146 -1.67 4.47 22.93
CA GLU A 146 -0.86 5.63 23.32
C GLU A 146 -1.77 6.87 23.55
N ALA A 147 -2.73 7.12 22.67
CA ALA A 147 -3.71 8.21 22.81
C ALA A 147 -4.58 8.05 24.07
N LEU A 148 -4.95 6.81 24.42
CA LEU A 148 -5.67 6.54 25.66
C LEU A 148 -4.83 6.89 26.90
N GLN A 149 -3.54 6.59 26.90
CA GLN A 149 -2.68 6.98 28.03
C GLN A 149 -2.63 8.50 28.18
N CYS A 150 -2.53 9.25 27.07
CA CYS A 150 -2.65 10.71 27.11
C CYS A 150 -4.02 11.18 27.64
N ASP A 151 -5.11 10.50 27.23
CA ASP A 151 -6.47 10.82 27.68
C ASP A 151 -6.67 10.56 29.18
N ASN A 152 -6.07 9.49 29.73
CA ASN A 152 -6.11 9.19 31.16
C ASN A 152 -5.54 10.33 32.02
N ASP A 153 -4.50 10.98 31.52
CA ASP A 153 -3.78 12.05 32.21
C ASP A 153 -4.35 13.46 31.90
N SER A 154 -5.39 13.54 31.06
CA SER A 154 -5.92 14.83 30.57
C SER A 154 -7.46 14.86 30.57
N LEU A 155 -8.12 14.74 29.41
CA LEU A 155 -9.56 14.95 29.26
C LEU A 155 -10.43 13.82 29.84
N ASN A 156 -9.94 12.59 29.80
CA ASN A 156 -10.63 11.36 30.22
C ASN A 156 -12.01 11.17 29.53
N VAL A 157 -12.06 11.48 28.22
CA VAL A 157 -13.29 11.44 27.42
C VAL A 157 -13.49 10.14 26.66
N VAL A 158 -12.41 9.38 26.39
CA VAL A 158 -12.49 8.12 25.64
C VAL A 158 -13.24 7.07 26.47
N LYS A 159 -14.29 6.47 25.90
CA LYS A 159 -15.15 5.47 26.56
C LYS A 159 -15.01 4.06 25.98
N ALA A 160 -14.67 3.95 24.69
CA ALA A 160 -14.50 2.64 24.07
C ALA A 160 -13.35 2.65 23.05
N ILE A 161 -12.75 1.47 22.83
CA ILE A 161 -11.63 1.28 21.90
C ILE A 161 -11.80 -0.04 21.15
N PHE A 162 -11.63 -0.01 19.83
CA PHE A 162 -11.52 -1.21 19.03
C PHE A 162 -10.15 -1.28 18.34
N LEU A 163 -9.41 -2.35 18.60
CA LEU A 163 -8.09 -2.61 18.04
C LEU A 163 -8.21 -3.65 16.93
N ILE A 164 -8.01 -3.23 15.68
CA ILE A 164 -7.98 -4.15 14.53
C ILE A 164 -6.53 -4.56 14.30
N HIS A 165 -6.23 -5.85 14.34
CA HIS A 165 -4.91 -6.42 14.04
C HIS A 165 -3.78 -5.70 14.82
N SER A 166 -3.98 -5.53 16.11
CA SER A 166 -3.01 -4.87 17.00
C SER A 166 -3.14 -5.40 18.43
N ASP A 167 -1.99 -5.68 19.05
CA ASP A 167 -1.94 -6.12 20.44
C ASP A 167 -2.43 -4.99 21.38
N PRO A 168 -3.21 -5.31 22.41
CA PRO A 168 -3.54 -4.38 23.47
C PRO A 168 -2.31 -4.10 24.36
N ILE A 169 -2.33 -2.97 25.07
CA ILE A 169 -1.35 -2.68 26.12
C ILE A 169 -1.79 -3.43 27.38
N VAL A 170 -0.98 -4.37 27.83
CA VAL A 170 -1.27 -5.21 29.02
C VAL A 170 -0.10 -5.23 30.02
N ARG A 171 0.98 -4.53 29.72
CA ARG A 171 2.19 -4.47 30.57
C ARG A 171 2.79 -3.07 30.58
N ASN A 172 3.40 -2.75 31.71
CA ASN A 172 4.31 -1.64 31.89
C ASN A 172 5.64 -2.14 32.51
N SER A 173 6.48 -1.26 33.02
CA SER A 173 7.74 -1.60 33.69
C SER A 173 7.58 -2.41 34.98
N GLU A 174 6.40 -2.41 35.57
CA GLU A 174 6.09 -3.09 36.85
C GLU A 174 5.43 -4.46 36.66
N GLY A 175 5.01 -4.79 35.44
CA GLY A 175 4.37 -6.07 35.12
C GLY A 175 3.04 -5.91 34.38
N TYR A 176 2.11 -6.84 34.60
CA TYR A 176 0.77 -6.75 34.01
C TYR A 176 -0.02 -5.59 34.57
N THR A 177 -0.77 -4.90 33.72
CA THR A 177 -1.53 -3.70 34.08
C THR A 177 -2.80 -3.57 33.24
N ASP A 178 -3.82 -2.96 33.83
CA ASP A 178 -5.03 -2.54 33.12
C ASP A 178 -5.00 -1.03 32.87
N VAL A 179 -4.50 -0.63 31.69
CA VAL A 179 -4.49 0.77 31.27
C VAL A 179 -5.88 1.27 30.84
N TYR A 180 -6.82 0.34 30.61
CA TYR A 180 -8.12 0.64 30.03
C TYR A 180 -9.20 0.97 31.07
N GLY A 181 -9.10 0.45 32.30
CA GLY A 181 -10.06 0.71 33.39
C GLY A 181 -11.52 0.45 32.98
N ALA A 182 -12.41 1.31 33.37
CA ALA A 182 -13.84 1.21 33.12
C ALA A 182 -14.26 1.57 31.67
N ARG A 183 -13.50 1.11 30.70
CA ARG A 183 -13.80 1.32 29.28
C ARG A 183 -14.17 0.01 28.60
N ASP A 184 -14.93 0.11 27.51
CA ASP A 184 -15.23 -1.02 26.63
C ASP A 184 -14.10 -1.19 25.61
N VAL A 185 -13.43 -2.34 25.61
CA VAL A 185 -12.31 -2.59 24.70
C VAL A 185 -12.46 -3.92 23.99
N ALA A 186 -12.30 -3.88 22.67
CA ALA A 186 -12.25 -5.07 21.86
C ALA A 186 -10.95 -5.14 21.04
N VAL A 187 -10.47 -6.36 20.84
CA VAL A 187 -9.34 -6.70 19.98
C VAL A 187 -9.84 -7.66 18.89
N LEU A 188 -9.49 -7.42 17.65
CA LEU A 188 -9.65 -8.40 16.57
C LEU A 188 -8.30 -8.97 16.23
N ALA A 189 -8.12 -10.26 16.50
CA ALA A 189 -6.90 -11.01 16.26
C ALA A 189 -7.05 -11.94 15.06
N ASP A 190 -6.08 -11.92 14.15
CA ASP A 190 -6.04 -12.84 13.03
C ASP A 190 -5.10 -14.00 13.30
N LYS A 191 -5.57 -15.23 13.00
CA LYS A 191 -4.77 -16.45 13.16
C LYS A 191 -3.54 -16.52 12.25
N ASN A 192 -3.52 -15.73 11.17
CA ASN A 192 -2.42 -15.67 10.22
C ASN A 192 -1.79 -14.26 10.17
N ASP A 193 -1.82 -13.52 11.28
CA ASP A 193 -1.19 -12.20 11.37
C ASP A 193 0.33 -12.33 11.48
N GLU A 194 1.05 -11.75 10.52
CA GLU A 194 2.51 -11.82 10.46
C GLU A 194 3.22 -10.77 11.33
N PHE A 195 2.48 -9.84 11.95
CA PHE A 195 3.04 -8.72 12.71
C PHE A 195 2.68 -8.68 14.18
N PHE A 196 1.53 -9.23 14.55
CA PHE A 196 0.96 -9.14 15.89
C PHE A 196 0.59 -10.51 16.43
N PHE A 197 0.15 -10.55 17.69
CA PHE A 197 -0.43 -11.73 18.34
C PHE A 197 0.52 -12.91 18.58
N SER A 198 1.81 -12.69 18.44
CA SER A 198 2.84 -13.67 18.77
C SER A 198 3.62 -13.21 20.00
N GLU A 199 3.87 -14.13 20.93
CA GLU A 199 4.68 -13.89 22.11
C GLU A 199 5.92 -14.78 22.11
N LYS A 200 7.06 -14.25 22.59
CA LYS A 200 8.26 -15.03 22.80
C LYS A 200 8.16 -15.74 24.15
N ALA A 201 8.30 -17.07 24.12
CA ALA A 201 8.54 -17.83 25.34
C ALA A 201 9.95 -17.49 25.88
N ASN A 202 10.03 -17.06 27.13
CA ASN A 202 11.28 -16.94 27.86
C ASN A 202 11.70 -18.32 28.40
N ASP A 203 12.98 -18.48 28.72
CA ASP A 203 13.53 -19.75 29.25
C ASP A 203 12.85 -20.21 30.56
N ASN A 204 12.17 -19.31 31.26
CA ASN A 204 11.41 -19.59 32.49
C ASN A 204 9.92 -19.87 32.23
N GLY A 205 9.50 -20.06 30.97
CA GLY A 205 8.11 -20.32 30.58
C GLY A 205 7.19 -19.10 30.60
N THR A 206 7.71 -17.89 30.86
CA THR A 206 6.95 -16.65 30.69
C THR A 206 7.05 -16.12 29.26
N TYR A 207 6.12 -15.25 28.86
CA TYR A 207 6.12 -14.63 27.54
C TYR A 207 6.47 -13.15 27.64
N SER A 208 7.22 -12.63 26.68
CA SER A 208 7.62 -11.21 26.60
C SER A 208 6.94 -10.51 25.44
N ASN A 209 6.36 -9.34 25.71
CA ASN A 209 5.79 -8.46 24.65
C ASN A 209 6.86 -7.79 23.78
N ASP A 210 8.11 -7.76 24.20
CA ASP A 210 9.26 -7.24 23.44
C ASP A 210 9.79 -8.23 22.42
N ALA A 211 9.01 -9.23 22.05
CA ALA A 211 9.41 -10.20 21.06
C ALA A 211 9.80 -9.50 19.76
N ASN A 212 11.06 -9.66 19.37
CA ASN A 212 11.43 -9.41 17.98
C ASN A 212 10.51 -10.28 17.12
N LYS A 213 9.62 -9.68 16.35
CA LYS A 213 8.61 -10.35 15.50
C LYS A 213 9.17 -11.43 14.58
N TYR A 214 10.49 -11.48 14.46
CA TYR A 214 11.24 -12.42 13.64
C TYR A 214 12.14 -13.36 14.46
N ALA A 215 11.97 -13.37 15.79
CA ALA A 215 12.74 -14.26 16.63
C ALA A 215 12.29 -15.73 16.46
N ALA A 216 13.21 -16.66 16.67
CA ALA A 216 12.85 -18.06 16.81
C ALA A 216 12.01 -18.26 18.09
N ASN A 217 11.15 -19.28 18.10
CA ASN A 217 10.33 -19.69 19.23
C ASN A 217 9.22 -18.69 19.64
N LEU A 218 8.61 -18.02 18.67
CA LEU A 218 7.36 -17.27 18.89
C LEU A 218 6.16 -18.24 18.91
N SER A 219 5.18 -17.94 19.78
CA SER A 219 3.87 -18.58 19.69
C SER A 219 3.18 -18.24 18.35
N SER A 220 2.37 -19.16 17.88
CA SER A 220 1.54 -18.89 16.70
C SER A 220 0.47 -17.84 17.02
N PRO A 221 0.20 -16.84 16.14
CA PRO A 221 -0.97 -15.98 16.29
C PRO A 221 -2.29 -16.74 16.37
N ALA A 222 -2.36 -17.94 15.81
CA ALA A 222 -3.53 -18.82 15.94
C ALA A 222 -3.81 -19.22 17.40
N GLU A 223 -2.79 -19.19 18.25
CA GLU A 223 -2.87 -19.51 19.68
C GLU A 223 -2.97 -18.26 20.56
N TYR A 224 -3.13 -17.08 19.97
CA TYR A 224 -3.09 -15.80 20.71
C TYR A 224 -4.01 -15.78 21.92
N VAL A 225 -5.25 -16.29 21.80
CA VAL A 225 -6.24 -16.22 22.87
C VAL A 225 -5.79 -16.90 24.16
N ILE A 226 -4.96 -17.96 24.04
CA ILE A 226 -4.42 -18.67 25.21
C ILE A 226 -3.08 -18.10 25.69
N ASN A 227 -2.50 -17.12 24.99
CA ASN A 227 -1.27 -16.47 25.39
C ASN A 227 -1.48 -15.57 26.62
N ASN A 228 -0.41 -15.33 27.38
CA ASN A 228 -0.47 -14.54 28.61
C ASN A 228 -0.96 -13.11 28.36
N SER A 229 -0.60 -12.46 27.26
CA SER A 229 -1.08 -11.11 26.93
C SER A 229 -2.58 -11.08 26.71
N ALA A 230 -3.13 -12.03 25.97
CA ALA A 230 -4.55 -12.13 25.73
C ALA A 230 -5.33 -12.45 27.01
N GLN A 231 -4.81 -13.38 27.81
CA GLN A 231 -5.43 -13.75 29.09
C GLN A 231 -5.39 -12.58 30.08
N SER A 232 -4.26 -11.89 30.21
CA SER A 232 -4.17 -10.68 31.05
C SER A 232 -5.16 -9.60 30.59
N PHE A 233 -5.26 -9.37 29.28
CA PHE A 233 -6.24 -8.43 28.72
C PHE A 233 -7.68 -8.81 29.11
N LEU A 234 -8.06 -10.07 28.89
CA LEU A 234 -9.39 -10.55 29.22
C LEU A 234 -9.66 -10.53 30.73
N TYR A 235 -8.63 -10.68 31.56
CA TYR A 235 -8.70 -10.61 33.03
C TYR A 235 -8.38 -9.21 33.59
N PHE A 236 -8.50 -8.15 32.78
CA PHE A 236 -8.36 -6.76 33.24
C PHE A 236 -7.02 -6.46 33.90
N GLY A 237 -5.92 -6.91 33.28
CA GLY A 237 -4.57 -6.66 33.74
C GLY A 237 -4.04 -7.60 34.83
N ILE A 238 -4.80 -8.62 35.21
CA ILE A 238 -4.35 -9.63 36.17
C ILE A 238 -3.26 -10.50 35.55
N ASP A 239 -2.26 -10.88 36.33
CA ASP A 239 -1.24 -11.84 35.90
C ASP A 239 -1.88 -13.21 35.63
N PRO A 240 -1.80 -13.73 34.40
CA PRO A 240 -2.39 -15.02 34.04
C PRO A 240 -1.91 -16.19 34.88
N ALA A 241 -0.68 -16.12 35.43
CA ALA A 241 -0.17 -17.16 36.35
C ALA A 241 -1.00 -17.31 37.63
N THR A 242 -1.81 -16.32 37.97
CA THR A 242 -2.66 -16.31 39.17
C THR A 242 -4.12 -16.69 38.88
N THR A 243 -4.46 -16.93 37.61
CA THR A 243 -5.82 -17.29 37.21
C THR A 243 -5.99 -18.81 37.08
N SER A 244 -7.15 -19.34 37.48
CA SER A 244 -7.41 -20.78 37.48
C SER A 244 -8.03 -21.30 36.17
N GLU A 245 -8.64 -20.44 35.40
CA GLU A 245 -9.37 -20.78 34.18
C GLU A 245 -8.91 -19.90 33.01
N GLN A 246 -8.99 -20.42 31.79
CA GLN A 246 -8.73 -19.64 30.58
C GLN A 246 -10.03 -19.01 30.07
N ARG A 247 -10.00 -17.70 29.82
CA ARG A 247 -11.06 -16.98 29.12
C ARG A 247 -10.97 -17.22 27.62
N VAL A 248 -12.13 -17.25 26.95
CA VAL A 248 -12.26 -17.62 25.54
C VAL A 248 -12.60 -16.41 24.67
N ALA A 249 -12.28 -16.52 23.37
CA ALA A 249 -12.66 -15.52 22.38
C ALA A 249 -14.19 -15.44 22.18
N GLU A 250 -14.65 -14.40 21.48
CA GLU A 250 -16.03 -14.11 21.12
C GLU A 250 -16.97 -13.90 22.34
N THR A 251 -16.43 -13.85 23.55
CA THR A 251 -17.15 -13.65 24.80
C THR A 251 -16.86 -12.27 25.35
N VAL A 252 -17.89 -11.57 25.83
CA VAL A 252 -17.76 -10.29 26.54
C VAL A 252 -17.55 -10.58 28.02
N TYR A 253 -16.44 -10.09 28.56
CA TYR A 253 -16.15 -10.14 29.99
C TYR A 253 -16.28 -8.72 30.56
N GLU A 254 -16.92 -8.60 31.72
CA GLU A 254 -17.20 -7.32 32.37
C GLU A 254 -16.57 -7.26 33.77
N GLN A 255 -16.17 -6.05 34.17
CA GLN A 255 -15.66 -5.76 35.49
C GLN A 255 -16.23 -4.42 36.00
N ASP A 256 -16.63 -4.39 37.25
CA ASP A 256 -17.05 -3.15 37.93
C ASP A 256 -15.85 -2.39 38.52
N TYR A 257 -15.81 -1.09 38.28
CA TYR A 257 -14.81 -0.13 38.77
C TYR A 257 -15.48 0.93 39.65
N GLY A 258 -16.18 0.49 40.69
CA GLY A 258 -16.85 1.41 41.62
C GLY A 258 -18.08 2.08 41.02
N GLY A 259 -18.92 1.30 40.35
CA GLY A 259 -20.18 1.74 39.74
C GLY A 259 -20.06 2.13 38.26
N LYS A 260 -18.88 1.96 37.66
CA LYS A 260 -18.69 2.05 36.22
C LYS A 260 -18.20 0.69 35.69
N THR A 261 -18.87 0.16 34.70
CA THR A 261 -18.52 -1.14 34.10
C THR A 261 -17.61 -0.96 32.91
N GLY A 262 -16.52 -1.72 32.86
CA GLY A 262 -15.70 -1.87 31.68
C GLY A 262 -15.84 -3.26 31.07
N SER A 263 -15.69 -3.42 29.78
CA SER A 263 -15.73 -4.73 29.12
C SER A 263 -14.47 -5.04 28.29
N ARG A 264 -14.14 -6.33 28.20
CA ARG A 264 -13.05 -6.85 27.36
C ARG A 264 -13.58 -7.95 26.45
N GLN A 265 -13.19 -7.90 25.19
CA GLN A 265 -13.58 -8.90 24.21
C GLN A 265 -12.47 -9.12 23.20
N ILE A 266 -12.21 -10.37 22.83
CA ILE A 266 -11.34 -10.71 21.70
C ILE A 266 -12.19 -11.39 20.63
N PHE A 267 -12.21 -10.80 19.44
CA PHE A 267 -12.70 -11.43 18.23
C PHE A 267 -11.55 -12.13 17.52
N VAL A 268 -11.83 -13.25 16.86
CA VAL A 268 -10.83 -14.01 16.12
C VAL A 268 -11.28 -14.22 14.68
N SER A 269 -10.37 -13.99 13.73
CA SER A 269 -10.56 -14.33 12.34
C SER A 269 -9.50 -15.34 11.86
N ASN A 270 -9.76 -15.96 10.70
CA ASN A 270 -8.81 -16.87 10.05
C ASN A 270 -8.17 -16.18 8.82
N GLU A 271 -7.94 -14.89 8.93
CA GLU A 271 -7.44 -14.06 7.86
C GLU A 271 -5.97 -13.69 8.09
N THR A 272 -5.42 -12.85 7.24
CA THR A 272 -4.06 -12.30 7.35
C THR A 272 -4.14 -10.84 7.76
N HIS A 273 -3.04 -10.27 8.24
CA HIS A 273 -2.96 -8.87 8.65
C HIS A 273 -3.55 -7.89 7.62
N MET A 274 -3.33 -8.16 6.32
CA MET A 274 -3.78 -7.27 5.24
C MET A 274 -5.26 -7.46 4.84
N ALA A 275 -5.93 -8.49 5.32
CA ALA A 275 -7.31 -8.77 4.92
C ALA A 275 -8.33 -7.79 5.52
N GLY A 276 -7.99 -7.11 6.61
CA GLY A 276 -8.88 -6.20 7.32
C GLY A 276 -9.50 -5.09 6.45
N TRP A 277 -8.83 -4.68 5.37
CA TRP A 277 -9.37 -3.68 4.44
C TRP A 277 -10.50 -4.20 3.55
N TRP A 278 -10.58 -5.51 3.36
CA TRP A 278 -11.56 -6.13 2.44
C TRP A 278 -12.58 -6.99 3.16
N SER A 279 -12.25 -7.39 4.38
CA SER A 279 -13.00 -8.43 5.09
C SER A 279 -14.36 -7.96 5.57
N PRO A 280 -15.44 -8.55 5.06
CA PRO A 280 -16.77 -8.36 5.64
C PRO A 280 -16.87 -8.82 7.08
N LEU A 281 -16.06 -9.81 7.48
CA LEU A 281 -16.02 -10.30 8.85
C LEU A 281 -15.47 -9.24 9.80
N VAL A 282 -14.33 -8.63 9.45
CA VAL A 282 -13.71 -7.56 10.25
C VAL A 282 -14.66 -6.38 10.38
N MET A 283 -15.24 -5.91 9.27
CA MET A 283 -16.24 -4.84 9.28
C MET A 283 -17.42 -5.18 10.19
N ASN A 284 -17.95 -6.39 10.08
CA ASN A 284 -19.06 -6.85 10.93
C ASN A 284 -18.71 -6.80 12.43
N ARG A 285 -17.50 -7.24 12.82
CA ARG A 285 -17.05 -7.23 14.21
C ARG A 285 -16.91 -5.81 14.77
N VAL A 286 -16.32 -4.90 13.98
CA VAL A 286 -16.24 -3.47 14.34
C VAL A 286 -17.63 -2.88 14.57
N LEU A 287 -18.55 -3.10 13.64
CA LEU A 287 -19.91 -2.57 13.72
C LEU A 287 -20.73 -3.22 14.85
N THR A 288 -20.54 -4.53 15.10
CA THR A 288 -21.18 -5.23 16.23
C THR A 288 -20.75 -4.63 17.56
N PHE A 289 -19.46 -4.37 17.73
CA PHE A 289 -18.92 -3.77 18.94
C PHE A 289 -19.50 -2.37 19.18
N PHE A 290 -19.38 -1.44 18.22
CA PHE A 290 -19.87 -0.07 18.42
C PHE A 290 -21.39 0.01 18.56
N ASN A 291 -22.17 -0.82 17.84
CA ASN A 291 -23.61 -0.91 18.04
C ASN A 291 -23.98 -1.35 19.47
N ARG A 292 -23.13 -2.18 20.11
CA ARG A 292 -23.33 -2.63 21.50
C ARG A 292 -22.98 -1.54 22.52
N VAL A 293 -21.76 -0.95 22.39
CA VAL A 293 -21.20 -0.08 23.43
C VAL A 293 -21.65 1.39 23.32
N MET A 294 -22.02 1.82 22.11
CA MET A 294 -22.48 3.18 21.85
C MET A 294 -23.69 3.21 20.91
N PRO A 295 -24.84 2.67 21.30
CA PRO A 295 -26.02 2.63 20.43
C PRO A 295 -26.43 4.04 19.98
N THR A 296 -26.82 4.15 18.70
CA THR A 296 -27.36 5.37 18.09
C THR A 296 -28.84 5.19 17.78
N SER A 297 -29.52 6.26 17.39
CA SER A 297 -30.91 6.20 16.93
C SER A 297 -31.08 5.48 15.61
N THR A 298 -29.99 5.32 14.85
CA THR A 298 -29.98 4.63 13.54
C THR A 298 -29.75 3.14 13.74
N ALA A 299 -30.80 2.36 13.79
CA ALA A 299 -30.75 0.92 14.04
C ALA A 299 -30.36 0.10 12.79
N LEU A 300 -29.14 0.30 12.28
CA LEU A 300 -28.60 -0.54 11.21
C LEU A 300 -27.88 -1.78 11.77
N SER A 301 -28.24 -2.96 11.24
CA SER A 301 -27.53 -4.21 11.56
C SER A 301 -26.05 -4.10 11.21
N ALA A 302 -25.20 -4.77 11.97
CA ALA A 302 -23.76 -4.87 11.70
C ALA A 302 -23.44 -5.55 10.35
N SER A 303 -24.35 -6.35 9.81
CA SER A 303 -24.24 -6.97 8.48
C SER A 303 -24.74 -6.10 7.32
N SER A 304 -25.34 -4.93 7.61
CA SER A 304 -25.84 -3.99 6.59
C SER A 304 -24.75 -2.99 6.23
N TYR A 305 -23.90 -3.31 5.28
CA TYR A 305 -22.81 -2.45 4.80
C TYR A 305 -22.82 -2.28 3.29
N THR A 306 -22.30 -1.15 2.81
CA THR A 306 -22.24 -0.77 1.39
C THR A 306 -20.80 -0.64 0.88
N TYR A 307 -19.80 -0.69 1.76
CA TYR A 307 -18.41 -0.44 1.40
C TYR A 307 -17.88 -1.38 0.32
N THR A 308 -18.39 -2.61 0.20
CA THR A 308 -18.01 -3.52 -0.89
C THR A 308 -18.40 -2.98 -2.26
N ILE A 309 -19.62 -2.44 -2.37
CA ILE A 309 -20.11 -1.81 -3.62
C ILE A 309 -19.35 -0.50 -3.87
N TRP A 310 -19.06 0.26 -2.81
CA TRP A 310 -18.24 1.46 -2.90
C TRP A 310 -16.84 1.15 -3.46
N ASN A 311 -16.18 0.10 -3.00
CA ASN A 311 -14.90 -0.36 -3.55
C ASN A 311 -15.01 -0.76 -5.04
N ILE A 312 -16.11 -1.39 -5.46
CA ILE A 312 -16.34 -1.71 -6.88
C ILE A 312 -16.38 -0.43 -7.73
N PHE A 313 -17.07 0.62 -7.28
CA PHE A 313 -17.08 1.89 -7.99
C PHE A 313 -15.70 2.56 -8.03
N LYS A 314 -14.91 2.47 -6.97
CA LYS A 314 -13.51 2.93 -6.98
C LYS A 314 -12.65 2.15 -8.00
N ILE A 315 -12.82 0.83 -8.08
CA ILE A 315 -12.14 0.00 -9.11
C ILE A 315 -12.54 0.43 -10.52
N ILE A 316 -13.81 0.70 -10.75
CA ILE A 316 -14.30 1.20 -12.05
C ILE A 316 -13.67 2.56 -12.36
N ALA A 317 -13.64 3.51 -11.40
CA ALA A 317 -13.03 4.81 -11.56
C ALA A 317 -11.52 4.70 -11.88
N LEU A 318 -10.77 3.91 -11.12
CA LEU A 318 -9.33 3.70 -11.33
C LEU A 318 -9.05 3.03 -12.69
N SER A 319 -9.86 2.04 -13.07
CA SER A 319 -9.75 1.41 -14.40
C SER A 319 -10.01 2.41 -15.53
N GLY A 320 -11.01 3.26 -15.35
CA GLY A 320 -11.30 4.36 -16.27
C GLY A 320 -10.13 5.36 -16.36
N LEU A 321 -9.53 5.73 -15.23
CA LEU A 321 -8.41 6.66 -15.16
C LEU A 321 -7.16 6.13 -15.90
N LEU A 322 -6.81 4.86 -15.70
CA LEU A 322 -5.69 4.21 -16.39
C LEU A 322 -5.96 4.06 -17.90
N LEU A 323 -7.19 3.69 -18.27
CA LEU A 323 -7.59 3.62 -19.67
C LEU A 323 -7.58 5.01 -20.34
N PHE A 324 -7.97 6.06 -19.61
CA PHE A 324 -7.91 7.44 -20.07
C PHE A 324 -6.47 7.84 -20.38
N ALA A 325 -5.54 7.64 -19.47
CA ALA A 325 -4.15 8.00 -19.64
C ALA A 325 -3.49 7.23 -20.81
N GLY A 326 -3.73 5.93 -20.93
CA GLY A 326 -3.27 5.13 -22.06
C GLY A 326 -3.86 5.60 -23.40
N SER A 327 -5.17 5.87 -23.44
CA SER A 327 -5.85 6.37 -24.63
C SER A 327 -5.40 7.79 -25.03
N LEU A 328 -5.12 8.63 -24.03
CA LEU A 328 -4.57 9.98 -24.25
C LEU A 328 -3.19 9.89 -24.91
N MET A 329 -2.30 9.02 -24.43
CA MET A 329 -0.99 8.82 -25.04
C MET A 329 -1.10 8.37 -26.52
N VAL A 330 -1.94 7.37 -26.81
CA VAL A 330 -2.17 6.91 -28.19
C VAL A 330 -2.70 8.07 -29.04
N TRP A 331 -3.65 8.84 -28.53
CA TRP A 331 -4.18 10.01 -29.26
C TRP A 331 -3.10 11.09 -29.49
N LEU A 332 -2.28 11.39 -28.49
CA LEU A 332 -1.19 12.36 -28.60
C LEU A 332 -0.22 11.99 -29.72
N VAL A 333 0.27 10.74 -29.73
CA VAL A 333 1.28 10.33 -30.72
C VAL A 333 0.73 10.15 -32.12
N ASN A 334 -0.54 9.79 -32.26
CA ASN A 334 -1.16 9.57 -33.58
C ASN A 334 -1.75 10.86 -34.18
N SER A 335 -2.24 11.81 -33.36
CA SER A 335 -3.05 12.92 -33.85
C SER A 335 -2.39 14.29 -33.65
N VAL A 336 -1.47 14.44 -32.71
CA VAL A 336 -0.83 15.72 -32.41
C VAL A 336 0.52 15.83 -33.10
N LYS A 337 0.65 16.72 -34.09
CA LYS A 337 1.88 16.90 -34.91
C LYS A 337 3.17 16.93 -34.10
N THR A 338 3.15 17.55 -32.93
CA THR A 338 4.31 17.64 -32.03
C THR A 338 4.81 16.27 -31.58
N PHE A 339 3.94 15.27 -31.43
CA PHE A 339 4.27 13.94 -30.90
C PHE A 339 4.27 12.84 -31.94
N GLN A 340 3.85 13.08 -33.17
CA GLN A 340 3.74 12.05 -34.22
C GLN A 340 5.05 11.32 -34.53
N CYS A 341 6.22 11.95 -34.30
CA CYS A 341 7.51 11.28 -34.46
C CYS A 341 7.79 10.18 -33.40
N ALA A 342 6.97 10.07 -32.37
CA ALA A 342 7.02 8.98 -31.38
C ALA A 342 6.19 7.75 -31.82
N ASP A 343 5.44 7.85 -32.90
CA ASP A 343 4.69 6.75 -33.50
C ASP A 343 5.57 6.04 -34.56
N ASN A 344 5.85 4.76 -34.33
CA ASN A 344 6.57 3.89 -35.26
C ASN A 344 5.62 2.96 -36.04
N GLY A 345 4.33 3.19 -35.93
CA GLY A 345 3.27 2.40 -36.55
C GLY A 345 2.79 1.21 -35.72
N GLU A 346 1.59 0.75 -36.05
CA GLU A 346 0.99 -0.42 -35.41
C GLU A 346 1.85 -1.66 -35.65
N GLN A 347 2.11 -2.43 -34.57
CA GLN A 347 2.92 -3.63 -34.63
C GLN A 347 2.03 -4.88 -34.75
N ASP A 348 2.26 -5.62 -35.80
CA ASP A 348 1.67 -6.96 -35.93
C ASP A 348 2.48 -7.96 -35.11
N LEU A 349 1.89 -8.35 -34.00
CA LEU A 349 2.50 -9.29 -33.08
C LEU A 349 2.45 -10.72 -33.67
N ARG A 350 3.59 -11.26 -34.09
CA ARG A 350 3.69 -12.59 -34.73
C ARG A 350 4.07 -13.67 -33.70
N PRO A 351 3.50 -14.88 -33.83
CA PRO A 351 3.95 -16.01 -33.02
C PRO A 351 5.41 -16.34 -33.38
N VAL A 352 6.20 -16.68 -32.38
CA VAL A 352 7.57 -17.18 -32.62
C VAL A 352 7.52 -18.58 -33.19
N GLY A 353 7.99 -18.73 -34.40
CA GLY A 353 8.00 -20.01 -35.10
C GLY A 353 9.22 -20.89 -34.81
N ASP A 354 10.30 -20.31 -34.29
CA ASP A 354 11.57 -21.00 -34.03
C ASP A 354 11.61 -21.54 -32.59
N LYS A 355 11.85 -22.87 -32.45
CA LYS A 355 11.96 -23.54 -31.16
C LYS A 355 13.07 -22.97 -30.26
N ASN A 356 14.18 -22.55 -30.83
CA ASN A 356 15.29 -21.97 -30.07
C ASN A 356 14.92 -20.59 -29.55
N ALA A 357 14.21 -19.79 -30.32
CA ALA A 357 13.72 -18.48 -29.87
C ALA A 357 12.69 -18.64 -28.72
N VAL A 358 11.79 -19.62 -28.81
CA VAL A 358 10.86 -19.97 -27.73
C VAL A 358 11.60 -20.40 -26.46
N ALA A 359 12.63 -21.24 -26.60
CA ALA A 359 13.47 -21.68 -25.49
C ALA A 359 14.19 -20.49 -24.80
N TRP A 360 14.76 -19.57 -25.61
CA TRP A 360 15.37 -18.35 -25.09
C TRP A 360 14.35 -17.47 -24.33
N PHE A 361 13.15 -17.31 -24.88
CA PHE A 361 12.09 -16.55 -24.22
C PHE A 361 11.79 -17.09 -22.82
N TRP A 362 11.43 -18.36 -22.74
CA TRP A 362 11.10 -18.97 -21.45
C TRP A 362 12.30 -19.02 -20.51
N GLY A 363 13.50 -19.27 -21.04
CA GLY A 363 14.73 -19.24 -20.27
C GLY A 363 14.96 -17.88 -19.61
N ILE A 364 14.82 -16.79 -20.35
CA ILE A 364 14.96 -15.43 -19.82
C ILE A 364 13.91 -15.16 -18.75
N GLN A 365 12.64 -15.51 -19.00
CA GLN A 365 11.55 -15.28 -18.02
C GLN A 365 11.81 -16.03 -16.71
N ILE A 366 12.17 -17.32 -16.80
CA ILE A 366 12.41 -18.15 -15.62
C ILE A 366 13.65 -17.66 -14.85
N ILE A 367 14.76 -17.41 -15.54
CA ILE A 367 16.00 -16.94 -14.92
C ILE A 367 15.79 -15.57 -14.29
N SER A 368 15.13 -14.64 -14.99
CA SER A 368 14.80 -13.31 -14.46
C SER A 368 13.93 -13.42 -13.19
N ALA A 369 12.91 -14.26 -13.22
CA ALA A 369 12.04 -14.47 -12.07
C ALA A 369 12.81 -15.00 -10.85
N VAL A 370 13.59 -16.07 -11.03
CA VAL A 370 14.36 -16.68 -9.92
C VAL A 370 15.38 -15.70 -9.36
N LEU A 371 16.14 -15.02 -10.21
CA LEU A 371 17.14 -14.05 -9.76
C LEU A 371 16.50 -12.81 -9.11
N SER A 372 15.34 -12.36 -9.57
CA SER A 372 14.58 -11.27 -8.92
C SER A 372 14.14 -11.66 -7.51
N ILE A 373 13.66 -12.89 -7.31
CA ILE A 373 13.33 -13.42 -5.97
C ILE A 373 14.57 -13.43 -5.07
N LEU A 374 15.73 -13.84 -5.60
CA LEU A 374 16.99 -13.82 -4.84
C LEU A 374 17.46 -12.41 -4.51
N ILE A 375 17.25 -11.43 -5.38
CA ILE A 375 17.51 -10.01 -5.12
C ILE A 375 16.62 -9.52 -3.97
N ILE A 376 15.31 -9.73 -4.06
CA ILE A 376 14.36 -9.34 -3.01
C ILE A 376 14.76 -9.97 -1.66
N ARG A 377 15.07 -11.27 -1.65
CA ARG A 377 15.55 -11.97 -0.46
C ARG A 377 16.84 -11.36 0.11
N PHE A 378 17.82 -11.07 -0.75
CA PHE A 378 19.08 -10.47 -0.34
C PHE A 378 18.85 -9.11 0.32
N LEU A 379 18.08 -8.21 -0.32
CA LEU A 379 17.79 -6.88 0.21
C LEU A 379 17.10 -6.95 1.57
N ASN A 380 16.16 -7.87 1.74
CA ASN A 380 15.50 -8.08 3.02
C ASN A 380 16.42 -8.61 4.10
N LYS A 381 17.26 -9.60 3.78
CA LYS A 381 18.24 -10.13 4.71
C LYS A 381 19.21 -9.04 5.24
N GLN A 382 19.46 -8.01 4.42
CA GLN A 382 20.26 -6.85 4.82
C GLN A 382 19.45 -5.78 5.58
N GLY A 383 18.16 -6.01 5.86
CA GLY A 383 17.29 -5.06 6.58
C GLY A 383 16.87 -3.84 5.75
N LEU A 384 17.07 -3.86 4.42
CA LEU A 384 16.87 -2.67 3.57
C LEU A 384 15.40 -2.34 3.30
N ALA A 385 14.46 -3.22 3.64
CA ALA A 385 13.02 -2.92 3.55
C ALA A 385 12.57 -1.77 4.48
N SER A 386 13.34 -1.48 5.51
CA SER A 386 13.08 -0.37 6.45
C SER A 386 14.11 0.75 6.34
N TYR A 387 14.95 0.72 5.29
CA TYR A 387 16.04 1.68 5.12
C TYR A 387 15.53 3.09 4.83
N ARG A 388 16.07 4.06 5.55
CA ARG A 388 15.86 5.49 5.36
C ARG A 388 17.17 6.23 5.64
N ASP A 389 17.32 7.42 5.07
CA ASP A 389 18.41 8.35 5.37
C ASP A 389 18.01 9.80 5.03
N ALA A 390 18.99 10.69 5.05
CA ALA A 390 18.79 12.11 4.75
C ALA A 390 18.32 12.39 3.31
N LEU A 391 18.49 11.45 2.38
CA LEU A 391 18.07 11.58 0.98
C LEU A 391 16.76 10.82 0.75
N PHE A 392 16.67 9.59 1.30
CA PHE A 392 15.50 8.73 1.18
C PHE A 392 14.68 8.80 2.46
N HIS A 393 13.82 9.82 2.59
CA HIS A 393 12.97 10.04 3.76
C HIS A 393 11.87 8.98 3.94
N SER A 394 11.67 8.11 2.94
CA SER A 394 10.68 7.06 2.96
C SER A 394 11.28 5.71 2.58
N ALA A 395 11.02 4.70 3.42
CA ALA A 395 11.58 3.37 3.23
C ALA A 395 11.00 2.63 2.02
N ASN A 396 9.68 2.62 1.86
CA ASN A 396 9.03 1.83 0.81
C ASN A 396 9.43 2.27 -0.60
N PRO A 397 9.32 3.55 -1.00
CA PRO A 397 9.72 3.96 -2.34
C PRO A 397 11.22 3.78 -2.61
N ALA A 398 12.08 3.94 -1.60
CA ALA A 398 13.51 3.67 -1.73
C ALA A 398 13.79 2.18 -1.98
N TYR A 399 13.14 1.32 -1.21
CA TYR A 399 13.28 -0.14 -1.32
C TYR A 399 12.73 -0.67 -2.64
N HIS A 400 11.52 -0.26 -3.05
CA HIS A 400 10.92 -0.65 -4.32
C HIS A 400 11.70 -0.07 -5.51
N GLY A 401 12.21 1.15 -5.39
CA GLY A 401 13.12 1.75 -6.38
C GLY A 401 14.38 0.92 -6.55
N LEU A 402 14.99 0.47 -5.44
CA LEU A 402 16.19 -0.37 -5.47
C LEU A 402 15.91 -1.76 -6.09
N ILE A 403 14.80 -2.41 -5.72
CA ILE A 403 14.33 -3.65 -6.39
C ILE A 403 14.19 -3.40 -7.90
N SER A 404 13.49 -2.33 -8.27
CA SER A 404 13.24 -1.96 -9.66
C SER A 404 14.54 -1.77 -10.44
N LEU A 405 15.47 -1.01 -9.89
CA LEU A 405 16.78 -0.77 -10.53
C LEU A 405 17.56 -2.08 -10.75
N LEU A 406 17.68 -2.90 -9.72
CA LEU A 406 18.48 -4.13 -9.78
C LEU A 406 17.83 -5.19 -10.68
N CYS A 407 16.51 -5.37 -10.59
CA CYS A 407 15.77 -6.31 -11.45
C CYS A 407 15.74 -5.82 -12.91
N GLY A 408 15.64 -4.51 -13.13
CA GLY A 408 15.75 -3.92 -14.47
C GLY A 408 17.15 -4.12 -15.09
N ALA A 409 18.20 -3.82 -14.33
CA ALA A 409 19.58 -4.05 -14.75
C ALA A 409 19.84 -5.53 -15.08
N LEU A 410 19.38 -6.45 -14.22
CA LEU A 410 19.44 -7.89 -14.45
C LEU A 410 18.75 -8.29 -15.76
N THR A 411 17.51 -7.85 -15.96
CA THR A 411 16.76 -8.15 -17.19
C THR A 411 17.49 -7.63 -18.42
N LEU A 412 18.10 -6.46 -18.34
CA LEU A 412 18.90 -5.90 -19.45
C LEU A 412 20.17 -6.72 -19.72
N VAL A 413 20.83 -7.26 -18.68
CA VAL A 413 21.95 -8.21 -18.84
C VAL A 413 21.47 -9.45 -19.59
N LEU A 414 20.36 -10.05 -19.20
CA LEU A 414 19.81 -11.24 -19.87
C LEU A 414 19.45 -10.96 -21.34
N CYS A 415 18.83 -9.81 -21.63
CA CYS A 415 18.55 -9.36 -22.99
C CYS A 415 19.83 -9.14 -23.79
N THR A 416 20.88 -8.59 -23.17
CA THR A 416 22.19 -8.40 -23.81
C THR A 416 22.85 -9.73 -24.14
N VAL A 417 22.86 -10.68 -23.22
CA VAL A 417 23.36 -12.05 -23.44
C VAL A 417 22.59 -12.72 -24.57
N TRP A 418 21.26 -12.65 -24.56
CA TRP A 418 20.43 -13.19 -25.62
C TRP A 418 20.78 -12.57 -27.01
N TYR A 419 20.91 -11.24 -27.07
CA TYR A 419 21.26 -10.56 -28.32
C TYR A 419 22.61 -10.99 -28.84
N MET A 420 23.63 -11.08 -28.00
CA MET A 420 24.97 -11.46 -28.37
C MET A 420 25.09 -12.95 -28.81
N ALA A 421 24.41 -13.83 -28.09
CA ALA A 421 24.45 -15.26 -28.31
C ALA A 421 23.59 -15.71 -29.50
N TYR A 422 22.39 -15.13 -29.63
CA TYR A 422 21.35 -15.58 -30.56
C TYR A 422 20.85 -14.47 -31.49
N GLY A 423 20.31 -13.37 -30.96
CA GLY A 423 19.57 -12.39 -31.74
C GLY A 423 20.35 -11.77 -32.89
N LYS A 424 21.62 -11.41 -32.64
CA LYS A 424 22.53 -10.85 -33.65
C LYS A 424 22.71 -11.75 -34.86
N LYS A 425 22.78 -13.07 -34.66
CA LYS A 425 23.00 -14.07 -35.69
C LYS A 425 21.72 -14.43 -36.46
N HIS A 426 20.55 -14.16 -35.88
CA HIS A 426 19.26 -14.51 -36.45
C HIS A 426 18.47 -13.29 -36.94
N GLY A 427 19.17 -12.19 -37.27
CA GLY A 427 18.59 -11.04 -37.96
C GLY A 427 17.75 -10.13 -37.10
N PHE A 428 17.87 -10.18 -35.75
CA PHE A 428 17.19 -9.26 -34.88
C PHE A 428 17.59 -7.82 -35.18
N SER A 429 16.60 -6.95 -35.38
CA SER A 429 16.79 -5.55 -35.74
C SER A 429 16.24 -4.62 -34.70
N PHE A 430 17.08 -3.78 -34.12
CA PHE A 430 16.66 -2.74 -33.16
C PHE A 430 15.76 -1.69 -33.80
N ARG A 431 15.89 -1.43 -35.10
CA ARG A 431 15.05 -0.48 -35.82
C ARG A 431 13.62 -1.04 -35.99
N ASN A 432 13.52 -2.29 -36.45
CA ASN A 432 12.21 -2.91 -36.72
C ASN A 432 11.41 -3.21 -35.45
N THR A 433 12.08 -3.25 -34.32
CA THR A 433 11.46 -3.51 -33.00
C THR A 433 11.27 -2.25 -32.15
N GLY A 434 11.51 -1.06 -32.72
CA GLY A 434 11.33 0.21 -32.06
C GLY A 434 12.36 0.54 -30.96
N ILE A 435 13.41 -0.30 -30.76
CA ILE A 435 14.48 0.00 -29.79
C ILE A 435 15.35 1.16 -30.28
N ALA A 436 15.71 1.16 -31.58
CA ALA A 436 16.48 2.24 -32.17
C ALA A 436 15.55 3.31 -32.71
N ILE A 437 15.30 4.32 -31.91
CA ILE A 437 14.58 5.54 -32.27
C ILE A 437 15.52 6.74 -32.26
N SER A 438 15.13 7.84 -32.94
CA SER A 438 15.89 9.09 -32.91
C SER A 438 15.81 9.76 -31.53
N GLY A 439 16.84 10.56 -31.19
CA GLY A 439 16.79 11.34 -29.95
C GLY A 439 15.58 12.30 -29.90
N HIS A 440 15.15 12.82 -31.05
CA HIS A 440 13.96 13.63 -31.17
C HIS A 440 12.68 12.83 -30.85
N ALA A 441 12.54 11.60 -31.37
CA ALA A 441 11.42 10.72 -31.06
C ALA A 441 11.41 10.31 -29.57
N LEU A 442 12.58 10.08 -28.97
CA LEU A 442 12.68 9.79 -27.54
C LEU A 442 12.22 10.97 -26.69
N LEU A 443 12.66 12.20 -27.00
CA LEU A 443 12.23 13.39 -26.29
C LEU A 443 10.70 13.62 -26.40
N LYS A 444 10.12 13.33 -27.56
CA LYS A 444 8.68 13.41 -27.76
C LYS A 444 7.93 12.31 -27.02
N SER A 445 8.50 11.11 -26.92
CA SER A 445 7.94 10.03 -26.09
C SER A 445 7.93 10.42 -24.60
N ILE A 446 9.01 11.03 -24.10
CA ILE A 446 9.08 11.56 -22.75
C ILE A 446 8.00 12.61 -22.54
N GLY A 447 7.89 13.59 -23.46
CA GLY A 447 6.89 14.65 -23.37
C GLY A 447 5.45 14.12 -23.38
N ALA A 448 5.13 13.17 -24.23
CA ALA A 448 3.80 12.56 -24.31
C ALA A 448 3.46 11.76 -23.03
N ALA A 449 4.41 10.99 -22.51
CA ALA A 449 4.23 10.23 -21.28
C ALA A 449 4.05 11.16 -20.07
N LEU A 450 4.88 12.19 -19.92
CA LEU A 450 4.76 13.16 -18.83
C LEU A 450 3.46 13.97 -18.91
N LEU A 451 3.00 14.32 -20.10
CA LEU A 451 1.72 15.01 -20.28
C LEU A 451 0.54 14.11 -19.86
N ALA A 452 0.61 12.82 -20.18
CA ALA A 452 -0.41 11.86 -19.76
C ALA A 452 -0.41 11.64 -18.24
N VAL A 453 0.77 11.54 -17.61
CA VAL A 453 0.90 11.49 -16.13
C VAL A 453 0.34 12.76 -15.51
N PHE A 454 0.70 13.93 -16.03
CA PHE A 454 0.19 15.21 -15.52
C PHE A 454 -1.34 15.31 -15.63
N ALA A 455 -1.91 14.92 -16.76
CA ALA A 455 -3.36 14.90 -16.95
C ALA A 455 -4.06 13.95 -15.97
N LEU A 456 -3.46 12.77 -15.71
CA LEU A 456 -3.95 11.81 -14.71
C LEU A 456 -3.92 12.41 -13.31
N ILE A 457 -2.79 12.98 -12.89
CA ILE A 457 -2.62 13.60 -11.57
C ILE A 457 -3.60 14.76 -11.40
N LEU A 458 -3.71 15.63 -12.41
CA LEU A 458 -4.67 16.75 -12.39
C LEU A 458 -6.10 16.27 -12.18
N MET A 459 -6.49 15.17 -12.84
CA MET A 459 -7.81 14.57 -12.67
C MET A 459 -8.00 14.01 -11.25
N VAL A 460 -6.99 13.35 -10.69
CA VAL A 460 -7.01 12.85 -9.30
C VAL A 460 -7.23 14.00 -8.32
N PHE A 461 -6.47 15.09 -8.45
CA PHE A 461 -6.61 16.26 -7.59
C PHE A 461 -7.96 16.97 -7.76
N ALA A 462 -8.44 17.10 -8.99
CA ALA A 462 -9.73 17.74 -9.26
C ALA A 462 -10.90 16.93 -8.66
N VAL A 463 -10.87 15.61 -8.81
CA VAL A 463 -11.91 14.73 -8.26
C VAL A 463 -11.89 14.75 -6.74
N ASP A 464 -10.73 14.67 -6.12
CA ASP A 464 -10.62 14.77 -4.67
C ASP A 464 -11.12 16.14 -4.17
N TYR A 465 -10.67 17.24 -4.78
CA TYR A 465 -11.05 18.60 -4.37
C TYR A 465 -12.56 18.89 -4.47
N PHE A 466 -13.23 18.42 -5.53
CA PHE A 466 -14.64 18.75 -5.78
C PHE A 466 -15.64 17.76 -5.17
N VAL A 467 -15.23 16.49 -4.97
CA VAL A 467 -16.17 15.43 -4.56
C VAL A 467 -15.61 14.47 -3.50
N ASP A 468 -14.44 14.75 -2.92
CA ASP A 468 -13.78 13.94 -1.88
C ASP A 468 -13.66 12.44 -2.25
N VAL A 469 -13.51 12.13 -3.54
CA VAL A 469 -13.30 10.77 -4.03
C VAL A 469 -11.87 10.59 -4.50
N ASN A 470 -11.18 9.60 -3.95
CA ASN A 470 -9.83 9.22 -4.38
C ASN A 470 -9.86 7.94 -5.24
N PHE A 471 -8.73 7.66 -5.91
CA PHE A 471 -8.54 6.48 -6.75
C PHE A 471 -7.66 5.43 -6.07
N LEU A 472 -7.66 5.39 -4.74
CA LEU A 472 -6.85 4.48 -3.95
C LEU A 472 -7.62 3.21 -3.62
N ILE A 473 -6.99 2.06 -3.85
CA ILE A 473 -7.52 0.74 -3.52
C ILE A 473 -6.41 -0.04 -2.81
N VAL A 474 -6.47 -0.13 -1.51
CA VAL A 474 -5.54 -0.86 -0.64
C VAL A 474 -4.09 -0.80 -1.11
N TYR A 475 -3.33 0.19 -0.68
CA TYR A 475 -1.92 0.43 -1.06
C TYR A 475 -1.67 0.58 -2.57
N TRP A 476 -2.71 0.71 -3.37
CA TRP A 476 -2.57 0.79 -4.81
C TRP A 476 -3.53 1.80 -5.41
N GLY A 477 -3.00 2.68 -6.24
CA GLY A 477 -3.78 3.70 -6.91
C GLY A 477 -3.20 5.10 -6.74
N PHE A 478 -4.06 6.11 -6.76
CA PHE A 478 -3.69 7.51 -6.75
C PHE A 478 -4.60 8.31 -5.82
N MET A 479 -3.98 9.20 -5.07
CA MET A 479 -4.64 10.19 -4.22
C MET A 479 -3.94 11.54 -4.36
N LYS A 480 -4.52 12.59 -3.82
CA LYS A 480 -3.83 13.87 -3.67
C LYS A 480 -2.63 13.73 -2.73
N PHE A 481 -1.63 14.57 -2.90
CA PHE A 481 -0.42 14.59 -2.07
C PHE A 481 0.13 16.00 -1.93
N GLY A 482 0.81 16.26 -0.82
CA GLY A 482 1.46 17.55 -0.56
C GLY A 482 2.69 17.79 -1.44
N ALA A 483 2.99 19.06 -1.71
CA ALA A 483 4.16 19.46 -2.52
C ALA A 483 5.50 18.98 -1.93
N ASN A 484 5.56 18.76 -0.62
CA ASN A 484 6.72 18.20 0.10
C ASN A 484 7.11 16.80 -0.37
N ARG A 485 6.22 16.07 -1.05
CA ARG A 485 6.48 14.72 -1.58
C ARG A 485 7.17 14.72 -2.94
N ILE A 486 7.07 15.81 -3.71
CA ILE A 486 7.61 15.91 -5.07
C ILE A 486 9.13 15.66 -5.14
N PRO A 487 9.97 16.23 -4.27
CA PRO A 487 11.42 15.96 -4.34
C PRO A 487 11.76 14.47 -4.21
N GLY A 488 11.11 13.75 -3.30
CA GLY A 488 11.29 12.30 -3.14
C GLY A 488 10.80 11.50 -4.34
N MET A 489 9.67 11.87 -4.95
CA MET A 489 9.20 11.27 -6.21
C MET A 489 10.26 11.39 -7.31
N LEU A 490 10.79 12.60 -7.51
CA LEU A 490 11.80 12.86 -8.53
C LEU A 490 13.10 12.10 -8.27
N LEU A 491 13.47 11.90 -7.02
CA LEU A 491 14.66 11.15 -6.61
C LEU A 491 14.61 9.68 -7.03
N VAL A 492 13.45 9.03 -6.86
CA VAL A 492 13.30 7.58 -7.14
C VAL A 492 12.93 7.28 -8.60
N VAL A 493 12.39 8.27 -9.34
CA VAL A 493 12.00 8.11 -10.76
C VAL A 493 13.09 7.42 -11.60
N PRO A 494 14.39 7.79 -11.56
CA PRO A 494 15.41 7.12 -12.38
C PRO A 494 15.53 5.62 -12.12
N MET A 495 15.34 5.17 -10.87
CA MET A 495 15.41 3.74 -10.52
C MET A 495 14.22 2.97 -11.10
N TYR A 496 13.01 3.51 -11.01
CA TYR A 496 11.80 2.93 -11.60
C TYR A 496 11.87 2.93 -13.13
N LEU A 497 12.36 4.02 -13.74
CA LEU A 497 12.51 4.09 -15.20
C LEU A 497 13.38 2.98 -15.75
N VAL A 498 14.48 2.60 -15.10
CA VAL A 498 15.31 1.47 -15.53
C VAL A 498 14.47 0.20 -15.64
N TYR A 499 13.69 -0.13 -14.62
CA TYR A 499 12.86 -1.33 -14.64
C TYR A 499 11.80 -1.28 -15.74
N TYR A 500 10.94 -0.26 -15.73
CA TYR A 500 9.77 -0.23 -16.60
C TYR A 500 10.12 -0.05 -18.08
N ILE A 501 11.18 0.70 -18.41
CA ILE A 501 11.67 0.81 -19.79
C ILE A 501 12.28 -0.52 -20.25
N VAL A 502 13.13 -1.13 -19.43
CA VAL A 502 13.76 -2.41 -19.77
C VAL A 502 12.73 -3.52 -19.87
N MET A 503 11.76 -3.58 -18.96
CA MET A 503 10.67 -4.56 -19.03
C MET A 503 9.81 -4.34 -20.29
N SER A 504 9.45 -3.08 -20.61
CA SER A 504 8.72 -2.79 -21.84
C SER A 504 9.48 -3.24 -23.09
N ILE A 505 10.79 -2.99 -23.14
CA ILE A 505 11.66 -3.48 -24.24
C ILE A 505 11.72 -5.01 -24.24
N SER A 506 11.91 -5.64 -23.10
CA SER A 506 12.01 -7.10 -22.98
C SER A 506 10.76 -7.80 -23.47
N VAL A 507 9.58 -7.39 -23.00
CA VAL A 507 8.32 -8.06 -23.34
C VAL A 507 7.77 -7.72 -24.72
N ASN A 508 8.23 -6.64 -25.33
CA ASN A 508 7.76 -6.18 -26.64
C ASN A 508 8.78 -6.41 -27.74
N SER A 509 9.98 -5.89 -27.58
CA SER A 509 10.99 -5.82 -28.63
C SER A 509 11.93 -7.03 -28.66
N PHE A 510 12.38 -7.51 -27.50
CA PHE A 510 13.23 -8.70 -27.39
C PHE A 510 12.44 -10.00 -27.40
N ASN A 511 11.16 -9.92 -27.10
CA ASN A 511 10.30 -11.08 -27.07
C ASN A 511 9.10 -10.91 -27.98
N PHE A 512 8.71 -11.83 -28.34
CA PHE A 512 7.72 -12.50 -29.03
C PHE A 512 6.32 -12.15 -28.59
N SER A 513 5.77 -11.61 -29.40
CA SER A 513 4.52 -10.98 -29.46
C SER A 513 3.33 -11.84 -29.05
N THR A 514 3.31 -13.13 -29.28
CA THR A 514 2.19 -13.98 -28.88
C THR A 514 2.70 -15.27 -28.24
N ALA A 515 2.63 -15.33 -26.89
CA ALA A 515 2.96 -16.53 -26.13
C ALA A 515 1.92 -17.65 -26.30
N LEU A 516 0.69 -17.29 -26.70
CA LEU A 516 -0.45 -18.19 -26.90
C LEU A 516 -1.02 -18.06 -28.33
N GLY A 517 -0.21 -18.38 -29.33
CA GLY A 517 -0.62 -18.42 -30.72
C GLY A 517 -1.22 -17.09 -31.23
N LYS A 518 -2.42 -17.13 -31.83
CA LYS A 518 -3.07 -15.95 -32.40
C LYS A 518 -3.87 -15.09 -31.40
N ASN A 519 -4.07 -15.55 -30.18
CA ASN A 519 -4.87 -14.82 -29.19
C ASN A 519 -4.03 -13.71 -28.54
N LYS A 520 -4.13 -12.49 -29.09
CA LYS A 520 -3.39 -11.32 -28.62
C LYS A 520 -3.73 -10.96 -27.17
N LEU A 521 -5.01 -10.96 -26.79
CA LEU A 521 -5.44 -10.61 -25.44
C LEU A 521 -4.89 -11.57 -24.41
N LEU A 522 -5.10 -12.87 -24.64
CA LEU A 522 -4.64 -13.89 -23.69
C LEU A 522 -3.11 -13.92 -23.58
N SER A 523 -2.38 -13.67 -24.67
CA SER A 523 -0.92 -13.54 -24.67
C SER A 523 -0.47 -12.32 -23.87
N ASN A 524 -1.15 -11.18 -23.97
CA ASN A 524 -0.83 -10.00 -23.17
C ASN A 524 -1.06 -10.24 -21.68
N LEU A 525 -2.19 -10.86 -21.31
CA LEU A 525 -2.49 -11.21 -19.92
C LEU A 525 -1.45 -12.19 -19.35
N LEU A 526 -1.08 -13.23 -20.12
CA LEU A 526 -0.08 -14.21 -19.68
C LEU A 526 1.29 -13.56 -19.47
N ILE A 527 1.76 -12.73 -20.40
CA ILE A 527 3.06 -12.06 -20.28
C ILE A 527 3.05 -11.09 -19.09
N SER A 528 1.96 -10.36 -18.88
CA SER A 528 1.81 -9.48 -17.73
C SER A 528 1.82 -10.25 -16.41
N PHE A 529 1.16 -11.41 -16.37
CA PHE A 529 1.17 -12.30 -15.21
C PHE A 529 2.58 -12.83 -14.91
N ILE A 530 3.30 -13.33 -15.93
CA ILE A 530 4.67 -13.84 -15.76
C ILE A 530 5.60 -12.77 -15.19
N ALA A 531 5.47 -11.52 -15.63
CA ALA A 531 6.27 -10.42 -15.11
C ALA A 531 6.00 -10.13 -13.62
N SER A 532 4.79 -10.41 -13.12
CA SER A 532 4.42 -10.24 -11.71
C SER A 532 4.79 -11.45 -10.82
N VAL A 533 5.17 -12.59 -11.41
CA VAL A 533 5.46 -13.84 -10.67
C VAL A 533 6.50 -13.67 -9.57
N PRO A 534 7.61 -12.92 -9.72
CA PRO A 534 8.60 -12.78 -8.64
C PRO A 534 8.01 -12.24 -7.34
N THR A 535 7.26 -11.16 -7.42
CA THR A 535 6.62 -10.54 -6.25
C THR A 535 5.45 -11.37 -5.73
N LEU A 536 4.66 -11.93 -6.62
CA LEU A 536 3.57 -12.86 -6.26
C LEU A 536 4.11 -14.13 -5.56
N PHE A 537 5.23 -14.68 -6.02
CA PHE A 537 5.87 -15.82 -5.38
C PHE A 537 6.30 -15.50 -3.95
N VAL A 538 6.90 -14.33 -3.72
CA VAL A 538 7.30 -13.89 -2.36
C VAL A 538 6.09 -13.87 -1.44
N LEU A 539 4.97 -13.29 -1.88
CA LEU A 539 3.73 -13.25 -1.09
C LEU A 539 3.20 -14.67 -0.81
N CYS A 540 3.00 -15.46 -1.86
CA CYS A 540 2.44 -16.82 -1.71
C CYS A 540 3.34 -17.71 -0.85
N TYR A 541 4.66 -17.58 -0.98
CA TYR A 541 5.61 -18.33 -0.19
C TYR A 541 5.54 -17.96 1.29
N VAL A 542 5.57 -16.67 1.61
CA VAL A 542 5.53 -16.18 2.99
C VAL A 542 4.22 -16.60 3.66
N TYR A 543 3.08 -16.32 3.05
CA TYR A 543 1.79 -16.67 3.63
C TYR A 543 1.53 -18.18 3.65
N GLY A 544 2.02 -18.91 2.66
CA GLY A 544 1.92 -20.37 2.61
C GLY A 544 2.69 -21.04 3.75
N ILE A 545 3.94 -20.64 4.00
CA ILE A 545 4.75 -21.13 5.12
C ILE A 545 4.11 -20.73 6.45
N PHE A 546 3.71 -19.48 6.60
CA PHE A 546 3.10 -18.97 7.81
C PHE A 546 1.84 -19.77 8.17
N LYS A 547 0.96 -20.00 7.20
CA LYS A 547 -0.25 -20.78 7.39
C LYS A 547 0.03 -22.27 7.70
N ALA A 548 1.10 -22.82 7.13
CA ALA A 548 1.46 -24.23 7.34
C ALA A 548 2.16 -24.48 8.69
N THR A 549 2.94 -23.51 9.18
CA THR A 549 3.80 -23.70 10.36
C THR A 549 3.37 -22.86 11.56
N GLY A 550 2.50 -21.86 11.37
CA GLY A 550 2.13 -20.88 12.40
C GLY A 550 3.31 -19.98 12.85
N SER A 551 4.46 -20.14 12.23
CA SER A 551 5.66 -19.38 12.55
C SER A 551 6.08 -18.46 11.41
N ASN A 552 6.67 -17.33 11.76
CA ASN A 552 7.20 -16.39 10.80
C ASN A 552 8.34 -17.03 9.99
N PRO A 553 8.38 -16.84 8.67
CA PRO A 553 9.04 -17.75 7.76
C PRO A 553 10.56 -17.79 7.85
N MET A 554 11.08 -18.96 7.46
CA MET A 554 12.47 -19.37 7.40
C MET A 554 13.44 -18.45 6.64
N PHE A 555 12.96 -17.40 6.01
CA PHE A 555 13.80 -16.44 5.28
C PHE A 555 13.99 -15.14 6.06
N GLY A 556 14.40 -15.18 7.28
CA GLY A 556 14.74 -14.03 8.12
C GLY A 556 14.32 -12.66 7.57
N GLY A 557 13.20 -12.10 8.02
CA GLY A 557 12.72 -10.81 7.55
C GLY A 557 11.86 -10.81 6.28
N LEU A 558 11.54 -11.94 5.66
CA LEU A 558 10.70 -11.97 4.46
C LEU A 558 9.23 -11.61 4.74
N ALA A 559 8.75 -11.72 5.98
CA ALA A 559 7.42 -11.25 6.34
C ALA A 559 7.29 -9.73 6.16
N SER A 560 8.31 -8.98 6.56
CA SER A 560 8.37 -7.53 6.29
C SER A 560 8.41 -7.23 4.78
N ALA A 561 9.06 -8.12 3.98
CA ALA A 561 9.02 -8.01 2.52
C ALA A 561 7.64 -8.29 1.94
N ALA A 562 6.93 -9.28 2.47
CA ALA A 562 5.60 -9.59 1.99
C ALA A 562 4.69 -8.35 2.09
N THR A 563 4.73 -7.64 3.20
CA THR A 563 3.98 -6.39 3.36
C THR A 563 4.47 -5.31 2.41
N ALA A 564 5.79 -5.14 2.29
CA ALA A 564 6.36 -4.14 1.39
C ALA A 564 5.99 -4.41 -0.07
N VAL A 565 5.91 -5.68 -0.51
CA VAL A 565 5.62 -6.04 -1.90
C VAL A 565 4.14 -6.37 -2.16
N TYR A 566 3.25 -6.21 -1.19
CA TYR A 566 1.85 -6.65 -1.26
C TYR A 566 1.11 -6.11 -2.51
N ALA A 567 1.25 -4.84 -2.83
CA ALA A 567 0.61 -4.22 -3.98
C ALA A 567 1.37 -4.44 -5.31
N LEU A 568 2.65 -4.78 -5.27
CA LEU A 568 3.50 -4.84 -6.45
C LEU A 568 3.05 -5.84 -7.53
N PRO A 569 2.56 -7.07 -7.21
CA PRO A 569 2.12 -8.00 -8.26
C PRO A 569 1.03 -7.41 -9.14
N GLY A 570 0.04 -6.77 -8.54
CA GLY A 570 -1.05 -6.10 -9.27
C GLY A 570 -0.55 -4.91 -10.07
N PHE A 571 0.30 -4.07 -9.47
CA PHE A 571 0.87 -2.92 -10.15
C PHE A 571 1.74 -3.32 -11.35
N ILE A 572 2.64 -4.29 -11.21
CA ILE A 572 3.48 -4.79 -12.29
C ILE A 572 2.63 -5.40 -13.40
N PHE A 573 1.61 -6.21 -13.04
CA PHE A 573 0.70 -6.80 -14.02
C PHE A 573 0.04 -5.73 -14.91
N VAL A 574 -0.54 -4.71 -14.30
CA VAL A 574 -1.22 -3.62 -15.03
C VAL A 574 -0.23 -2.78 -15.82
N ALA A 575 0.93 -2.44 -15.25
CA ALA A 575 1.96 -1.66 -15.93
C ALA A 575 2.49 -2.37 -17.18
N ILE A 576 2.77 -3.67 -17.10
CA ILE A 576 3.23 -4.44 -18.26
C ILE A 576 2.13 -4.59 -19.31
N LEU A 577 0.88 -4.75 -18.89
CA LEU A 577 -0.26 -4.75 -19.81
C LEU A 577 -0.36 -3.42 -20.58
N ILE A 578 -0.22 -2.28 -19.89
CA ILE A 578 -0.18 -0.95 -20.51
C ILE A 578 0.99 -0.85 -21.50
N CYS A 579 2.19 -1.26 -21.10
CA CYS A 579 3.37 -1.27 -21.99
C CYS A 579 3.12 -2.08 -23.26
N ARG A 580 2.48 -3.26 -23.14
CA ARG A 580 2.12 -4.12 -24.27
C ARG A 580 1.12 -3.47 -25.20
N LEU A 581 0.04 -2.93 -24.66
CA LEU A 581 -1.02 -2.29 -25.45
C LEU A 581 -0.50 -1.04 -26.18
N LEU A 582 0.28 -0.19 -25.50
CA LEU A 582 0.89 0.99 -26.11
C LEU A 582 1.86 0.61 -27.23
N TYR A 583 2.71 -0.39 -27.00
CA TYR A 583 3.61 -0.86 -28.05
C TYR A 583 2.87 -1.41 -29.28
N GLN A 584 1.79 -2.14 -29.08
CA GLN A 584 0.98 -2.67 -30.20
C GLN A 584 0.44 -1.55 -31.09
N HIS A 585 0.05 -0.42 -30.48
CA HIS A 585 -0.51 0.71 -31.21
C HIS A 585 0.51 1.70 -31.76
N THR A 586 1.73 1.75 -31.20
CA THR A 586 2.68 2.80 -31.53
C THR A 586 4.05 2.28 -31.99
N GLY A 587 4.34 0.98 -31.84
CA GLY A 587 5.65 0.41 -32.09
C GLY A 587 6.78 1.00 -31.24
N ASN A 588 6.42 1.75 -30.18
CA ASN A 588 7.35 2.47 -29.33
C ASN A 588 7.41 1.86 -27.92
N PRO A 589 8.47 1.10 -27.58
CA PRO A 589 8.57 0.48 -26.24
C PRO A 589 8.87 1.48 -25.11
N TYR A 590 9.39 2.67 -25.43
CA TYR A 590 9.74 3.67 -24.42
C TYR A 590 8.52 4.36 -23.81
N LEU A 591 7.48 4.57 -24.61
CA LEU A 591 6.29 5.31 -24.22
C LEU A 591 5.63 4.73 -22.95
N GLY A 592 5.33 3.42 -22.98
CA GLY A 592 4.75 2.72 -21.83
C GLY A 592 5.72 2.61 -20.66
N GLY A 593 7.00 2.34 -20.93
CA GLY A 593 8.01 2.22 -19.87
C GLY A 593 8.23 3.53 -19.11
N ILE A 594 8.28 4.67 -19.80
CA ILE A 594 8.43 5.99 -19.17
C ILE A 594 7.16 6.32 -18.36
N PHE A 595 5.98 6.14 -18.95
CA PHE A 595 4.72 6.39 -18.28
C PHE A 595 4.58 5.58 -16.99
N CYS A 596 4.76 4.27 -17.05
CA CYS A 596 4.63 3.39 -15.88
C CYS A 596 5.72 3.64 -14.83
N GLY A 597 6.95 3.95 -15.24
CA GLY A 597 8.03 4.26 -14.31
C GLY A 597 7.80 5.54 -13.51
N VAL A 598 7.26 6.58 -14.13
CA VAL A 598 6.89 7.82 -13.43
C VAL A 598 5.66 7.60 -12.54
N LEU A 599 4.65 6.87 -13.04
CA LEU A 599 3.47 6.56 -12.25
C LEU A 599 3.78 5.71 -11.01
N ALA A 600 4.73 4.76 -11.10
CA ALA A 600 5.17 3.98 -9.95
C ALA A 600 5.72 4.88 -8.84
N ALA A 601 6.60 5.83 -9.20
CA ALA A 601 7.13 6.78 -8.22
C ALA A 601 6.03 7.66 -7.60
N VAL A 602 5.08 8.14 -8.41
CA VAL A 602 3.97 8.99 -7.93
C VAL A 602 3.05 8.20 -7.00
N SER A 603 2.65 6.98 -7.37
CA SER A 603 1.79 6.13 -6.54
C SER A 603 2.44 5.82 -5.19
N GLU A 604 3.68 5.36 -5.19
CA GLU A 604 4.41 4.98 -3.98
C GLU A 604 4.62 6.17 -3.03
N TRP A 605 5.09 7.29 -3.54
CA TRP A 605 5.33 8.50 -2.71
C TRP A 605 4.04 9.19 -2.29
N GLY A 606 2.97 9.06 -3.05
CA GLY A 606 1.65 9.60 -2.68
C GLY A 606 1.12 9.00 -1.39
N ILE A 607 1.36 7.71 -1.18
CA ILE A 607 0.76 6.92 -0.09
C ILE A 607 1.69 6.76 1.11
N CYS A 608 3.02 6.68 0.90
CA CYS A 608 3.98 6.23 1.90
C CYS A 608 4.21 7.19 3.07
N GLU A 609 4.73 6.62 4.17
CA GLU A 609 5.23 7.36 5.32
C GLU A 609 6.50 8.15 4.96
N ILE A 610 6.55 9.42 5.36
CA ILE A 610 7.73 10.28 5.28
C ILE A 610 8.15 10.65 6.70
N ARG A 611 9.45 10.60 6.98
CA ARG A 611 10.03 11.09 8.23
C ARG A 611 11.17 12.06 7.96
N VAL A 612 11.26 13.09 8.76
CA VAL A 612 12.37 14.02 8.70
C VAL A 612 13.61 13.36 9.29
N HIS A 613 14.74 13.50 8.60
CA HIS A 613 16.01 12.99 9.10
C HIS A 613 16.45 13.78 10.34
N THR A 614 16.75 13.09 11.43
CA THR A 614 17.34 13.70 12.60
C THR A 614 18.86 13.88 12.37
N PRO A 615 19.38 15.13 12.39
CA PRO A 615 20.80 15.38 12.17
C PRO A 615 21.69 14.56 13.13
N GLY A 616 22.74 13.96 12.58
CA GLY A 616 23.66 13.11 13.36
C GLY A 616 23.27 11.63 13.48
N THR A 617 22.06 11.25 13.05
CA THR A 617 21.66 9.83 13.02
C THR A 617 22.33 9.14 11.83
N GLN A 618 23.06 8.07 12.11
CA GLN A 618 23.59 7.19 11.06
C GLN A 618 22.63 6.00 10.87
N TYR A 619 22.19 5.81 9.64
CA TYR A 619 21.33 4.67 9.29
C TYR A 619 22.20 3.50 8.80
N ALA A 620 21.97 2.33 9.39
CA ALA A 620 22.63 1.11 8.95
C ALA A 620 22.31 0.79 7.49
N GLY A 621 23.30 0.37 6.72
CA GLY A 621 23.11 -0.01 5.32
C GLY A 621 23.31 1.10 4.29
N THR A 622 23.53 2.37 4.68
CA THR A 622 23.70 3.50 3.75
C THR A 622 24.74 3.24 2.67
N ALA A 623 25.95 2.82 3.04
CA ALA A 623 27.00 2.52 2.08
C ALA A 623 26.60 1.40 1.11
N LEU A 624 25.91 0.37 1.58
CA LEU A 624 25.42 -0.74 0.76
C LEU A 624 24.36 -0.26 -0.23
N VAL A 625 23.40 0.55 0.21
CA VAL A 625 22.32 1.08 -0.67
C VAL A 625 22.92 1.91 -1.79
N TYR A 626 23.80 2.86 -1.48
CA TYR A 626 24.45 3.67 -2.52
C TYR A 626 25.34 2.87 -3.46
N ALA A 627 26.06 1.86 -2.94
CA ALA A 627 26.82 0.95 -3.78
C ALA A 627 25.92 0.15 -4.73
N LEU A 628 24.79 -0.37 -4.27
CA LEU A 628 23.83 -1.09 -5.10
C LEU A 628 23.17 -0.19 -6.15
N ILE A 629 22.85 1.05 -5.82
CA ILE A 629 22.34 2.04 -6.76
C ILE A 629 23.40 2.31 -7.86
N ALA A 630 24.64 2.56 -7.47
CA ALA A 630 25.73 2.78 -8.41
C ALA A 630 25.95 1.57 -9.32
N ILE A 631 26.00 0.36 -8.78
CA ILE A 631 26.14 -0.89 -9.54
C ILE A 631 24.97 -1.04 -10.53
N GLY A 632 23.74 -0.83 -10.10
CA GLY A 632 22.57 -0.95 -10.97
C GLY A 632 22.64 -0.02 -12.18
N PHE A 633 22.98 1.26 -11.97
CA PHE A 633 23.13 2.21 -13.07
C PHE A 633 24.35 1.91 -13.96
N VAL A 634 25.51 1.56 -13.39
CA VAL A 634 26.70 1.21 -14.17
C VAL A 634 26.45 -0.01 -15.05
N VAL A 635 25.81 -1.06 -14.53
CA VAL A 635 25.44 -2.25 -15.31
C VAL A 635 24.46 -1.88 -16.42
N THR A 636 23.44 -1.07 -16.13
CA THR A 636 22.46 -0.62 -17.12
C THR A 636 23.13 0.16 -18.26
N ILE A 637 23.99 1.12 -17.93
CA ILE A 637 24.72 1.92 -18.93
C ILE A 637 25.67 1.04 -19.75
N ALA A 638 26.43 0.15 -19.11
CA ALA A 638 27.36 -0.74 -19.78
C ALA A 638 26.63 -1.65 -20.80
N CYS A 639 25.50 -2.25 -20.42
CA CYS A 639 24.69 -3.06 -21.33
C CYS A 639 24.13 -2.24 -22.51
N ALA A 640 23.61 -1.04 -22.24
CA ALA A 640 23.08 -0.15 -23.28
C ALA A 640 24.19 0.24 -24.31
N VAL A 641 25.39 0.58 -23.83
CA VAL A 641 26.55 0.88 -24.68
C VAL A 641 26.97 -0.32 -25.50
N LEU A 642 27.05 -1.52 -24.89
CA LEU A 642 27.38 -2.76 -25.60
C LEU A 642 26.38 -3.09 -26.70
N LEU A 643 25.08 -2.99 -26.40
CA LEU A 643 24.01 -3.21 -27.38
C LEU A 643 24.10 -2.23 -28.55
N LYS A 644 24.28 -0.92 -28.25
CA LYS A 644 24.42 0.12 -29.28
C LYS A 644 25.61 -0.12 -30.18
N LYS A 645 26.80 -0.41 -29.62
CA LYS A 645 28.05 -0.67 -30.36
C LYS A 645 27.93 -1.90 -31.27
N ASN A 646 27.35 -3.00 -30.78
CA ASN A 646 27.17 -4.21 -31.55
C ASN A 646 26.11 -4.05 -32.65
N ASN A 647 25.04 -3.30 -32.43
CA ASN A 647 24.06 -3.01 -33.47
C ASN A 647 24.65 -2.16 -34.60
N ALA A 648 25.47 -1.16 -34.30
CA ALA A 648 26.17 -0.35 -35.29
C ALA A 648 27.11 -1.20 -36.16
N ALA A 649 27.85 -2.14 -35.56
CA ALA A 649 28.72 -3.06 -36.30
C ALA A 649 27.96 -3.97 -37.28
N VAL A 650 26.74 -4.44 -36.89
CA VAL A 650 25.88 -5.25 -37.81
C VAL A 650 25.36 -4.43 -38.96
N GLN A 651 25.07 -3.13 -38.76
CA GLN A 651 24.62 -2.26 -39.85
C GLN A 651 25.72 -1.87 -40.81
N ALA A 652 26.98 -1.80 -40.37
CA ALA A 652 28.14 -1.50 -41.22
C ALA A 652 28.57 -2.68 -42.13
N HIS A 653 28.16 -3.91 -41.78
CA HIS A 653 28.43 -5.11 -42.54
C HIS A 653 27.28 -5.57 -43.47
N LYS A 654 26.16 -4.86 -43.48
CA LYS A 654 25.05 -4.99 -44.43
C LYS A 654 25.09 -3.89 -45.48
#